data_3ba481182f7916332e68904c5bd85733
#
_entry.id   3ba481182f7916332e68904c5bd85733
#
_cell.length_a   1.000
_cell.length_b   1.000
_cell.length_c   1.000
_cell.angle_alpha   90.00
_cell.angle_beta   90.00
_cell.angle_gamma   90.00
#
_symmetry.space_group_name_H-M   'P 1'
#
loop_
_entity.id
_entity.type
_entity.pdbx_description
1 polymer ?
#
loop_
_entity_poly.entity_id
_entity_poly.type
_entity_poly.pdbx_seq_one_letter_code
_entity_poly.pdbx_strand_id
1 'polypeptide(L)'
;MYGLSTATIFSTGVPSGVSLISYLAFLICAMSDLIHLLPDSVANQIAAGEVIQRPASVIKELVENAVDAGARNINVSVLDAGRTSIQVIDDGKGMSPTDARLAFERHATSKIQKADDLFALHTMGFRGEALASIAAVAQVELQTRLEGEELGTLLTIAGSRVTGQQMVACPVGANFKVENLFYNVPVRRKFLKTNATELNNILTAFERIVLVYPDIHFTLHSNGTEMMNLRPGSLLQRISDVFGRQYGQSLLAVEADTAMCRISGFVGKPESAKKKGGQDYFFVNGRYMKHPYFHKAVATAYDRLVPEGMQVPYFLYFDINPSDIDVNIHPTKTEIKFENEQAIWQIIVAAVRDAIGKFNDIPSIDFDTVGRPDIPVFDPDRDNIQLPKVSYNPDYNPFASSSSHSGKSGQSGSHGISPAGTASWQALYDGLESSSSGRGDASSADLFEFSEPMAPSALLDEKSPVHYQYKGKYVMTAVKSGLMIIDQHRASIRILFDRYAGLAASSGPSLSAPSGSSDCGSAAVPSAPSQRLLFPETVQFSPAEAVVLENILSDLTTLGFDLSNLGGNTYAVNGIPVGLDGINPIGLIQQLVAEASDHGASISPSLNLSISQSLNLSISRAAAIPYGQILSGEEMESLINSLFACSNVNYTPDGKAILCILPQADIEHLLG
;
A
#
# COMPACT_ATOMS: atom_id res chain seq x y z
N MET A 1 39.81 -21.52 -19.98
CA MET A 1 41.19 -21.41 -20.46
C MET A 1 41.89 -22.74 -20.25
N TYR A 2 41.88 -23.61 -21.23
CA TYR A 2 42.91 -24.63 -21.47
C TYR A 2 42.81 -24.95 -22.96
N GLY A 3 43.54 -24.15 -23.75
CA GLY A 3 43.83 -24.44 -25.14
C GLY A 3 44.99 -25.41 -25.17
N LEU A 4 44.72 -26.69 -25.33
CA LEU A 4 45.73 -27.65 -25.76
C LEU A 4 45.81 -27.57 -27.28
N SER A 5 46.93 -27.03 -27.74
CA SER A 5 47.31 -26.90 -29.13
C SER A 5 47.31 -28.27 -29.80
N THR A 6 46.61 -28.39 -30.93
CA THR A 6 46.56 -29.57 -31.82
C THR A 6 47.96 -30.03 -32.35
N ALA A 7 48.99 -29.25 -32.06
CA ALA A 7 50.35 -29.57 -32.46
C ALA A 7 51.08 -30.59 -31.55
N THR A 8 50.59 -30.84 -30.34
CA THR A 8 51.28 -31.72 -29.37
C THR A 8 50.77 -33.17 -29.43
N ILE A 9 49.74 -33.48 -30.21
CA ILE A 9 49.18 -34.83 -30.33
C ILE A 9 49.93 -35.70 -31.38
N PHE A 10 50.67 -35.12 -32.28
CA PHE A 10 51.41 -35.86 -33.32
C PHE A 10 52.81 -36.29 -32.92
N SER A 11 53.31 -35.99 -31.74
CA SER A 11 54.69 -36.32 -31.33
C SER A 11 54.81 -37.51 -30.37
N THR A 12 53.75 -38.07 -29.86
CA THR A 12 53.76 -39.28 -29.05
C THR A 12 53.29 -40.44 -29.91
N GLY A 13 54.22 -41.23 -30.37
CA GLY A 13 53.98 -42.41 -31.23
C GLY A 13 52.97 -43.38 -30.59
N VAL A 14 52.25 -44.09 -31.45
CA VAL A 14 51.33 -45.18 -31.07
C VAL A 14 52.08 -46.15 -30.16
N PRO A 15 51.55 -46.50 -28.95
CA PRO A 15 52.20 -47.47 -28.07
C PRO A 15 52.45 -48.78 -28.83
N SER A 16 53.66 -49.32 -28.77
CA SER A 16 54.08 -50.55 -29.45
C SER A 16 53.18 -51.72 -28.98
N GLY A 17 52.32 -52.19 -29.86
CA GLY A 17 51.39 -53.31 -29.59
C GLY A 17 49.92 -53.05 -29.83
N VAL A 18 49.52 -51.81 -30.16
CA VAL A 18 48.13 -51.47 -30.47
C VAL A 18 48.00 -51.12 -31.94
N SER A 19 47.07 -51.76 -32.65
CA SER A 19 46.82 -51.43 -34.07
C SER A 19 46.35 -49.96 -34.15
N LEU A 20 46.85 -49.24 -35.17
CA LEU A 20 46.45 -47.85 -35.46
C LEU A 20 44.94 -47.70 -35.55
N ILE A 21 44.28 -48.75 -36.06
CA ILE A 21 42.78 -48.79 -36.12
C ILE A 21 42.17 -48.88 -34.76
N SER A 22 42.73 -49.64 -33.80
CA SER A 22 42.21 -49.72 -32.41
C SER A 22 42.51 -48.44 -31.66
N TYR A 23 43.63 -47.75 -31.93
CA TYR A 23 43.92 -46.45 -31.33
C TYR A 23 43.04 -45.35 -31.91
N LEU A 24 42.78 -45.33 -33.21
CA LEU A 24 41.80 -44.42 -33.82
C LEU A 24 40.36 -44.72 -33.33
N ALA A 25 39.98 -46.00 -33.21
CA ALA A 25 38.69 -46.39 -32.68
C ALA A 25 38.52 -45.97 -31.20
N PHE A 26 39.59 -46.06 -30.39
CA PHE A 26 39.60 -45.59 -29.02
C PHE A 26 39.52 -44.04 -28.95
N LEU A 27 40.24 -43.32 -29.86
CA LEU A 27 40.12 -41.85 -29.96
C LEU A 27 38.74 -41.41 -30.46
N ILE A 28 38.13 -42.12 -31.38
CA ILE A 28 36.79 -41.87 -31.87
C ILE A 28 35.75 -42.23 -30.77
N CYS A 29 35.98 -43.28 -29.99
CA CYS A 29 35.13 -43.64 -28.85
C CYS A 29 35.32 -42.70 -27.63
N ALA A 30 36.48 -42.05 -27.49
CA ALA A 30 36.78 -41.04 -26.48
C ALA A 30 36.26 -39.63 -26.85
N MET A 31 35.86 -39.37 -28.10
CA MET A 31 35.04 -38.23 -28.50
C MET A 31 33.56 -38.56 -28.18
N SER A 32 33.23 -38.71 -26.90
CA SER A 32 31.84 -38.81 -26.49
C SER A 32 31.13 -37.50 -26.90
N ASP A 33 30.06 -37.66 -27.66
CA ASP A 33 29.22 -36.51 -28.01
C ASP A 33 28.94 -35.69 -26.75
N LEU A 34 29.34 -34.43 -26.76
CA LEU A 34 29.12 -33.49 -25.63
C LEU A 34 27.64 -33.22 -25.38
N ILE A 35 26.84 -33.42 -26.43
CA ILE A 35 25.37 -33.22 -26.38
C ILE A 35 24.70 -34.59 -26.22
N HIS A 36 24.00 -34.79 -25.15
CA HIS A 36 23.20 -35.97 -24.88
C HIS A 36 21.81 -35.64 -24.45
N LEU A 37 20.83 -36.53 -24.72
CA LEU A 37 19.46 -36.38 -24.29
C LEU A 37 19.39 -36.54 -22.78
N LEU A 38 18.74 -35.56 -22.09
CA LEU A 38 18.54 -35.64 -20.66
C LEU A 38 17.48 -36.70 -20.33
N PRO A 39 17.59 -37.43 -19.22
CA PRO A 39 16.52 -38.27 -18.71
C PRO A 39 15.24 -37.45 -18.51
N ASP A 40 14.09 -38.03 -18.82
CA ASP A 40 12.78 -37.36 -18.73
C ASP A 40 12.52 -36.73 -17.36
N SER A 41 12.96 -37.38 -16.26
CA SER A 41 12.82 -36.83 -14.90
C SER A 41 13.59 -35.53 -14.72
N VAL A 42 14.79 -35.42 -15.31
CA VAL A 42 15.61 -34.19 -15.22
C VAL A 42 15.03 -33.11 -16.14
N ALA A 43 14.66 -33.47 -17.36
CA ALA A 43 14.01 -32.55 -18.29
C ALA A 43 12.70 -31.98 -17.71
N ASN A 44 11.91 -32.83 -17.05
CA ASN A 44 10.67 -32.41 -16.37
C ASN A 44 10.94 -31.48 -15.20
N GLN A 45 11.99 -31.70 -14.39
CA GLN A 45 12.36 -30.80 -13.29
C GLN A 45 12.86 -29.44 -13.77
N ILE A 46 13.58 -29.40 -14.90
CA ILE A 46 14.05 -28.14 -15.52
C ILE A 46 12.84 -27.34 -15.99
N ALA A 47 11.97 -27.94 -16.80
CA ALA A 47 10.77 -27.28 -17.31
C ALA A 47 9.78 -26.87 -16.20
N ALA A 48 9.60 -27.73 -15.18
CA ALA A 48 8.82 -27.36 -14.00
C ALA A 48 9.34 -26.11 -13.31
N GLY A 49 10.62 -25.79 -13.45
CA GLY A 49 11.22 -24.59 -12.88
C GLY A 49 10.80 -23.29 -13.52
N GLU A 50 10.38 -23.33 -14.75
CA GLU A 50 9.88 -22.16 -15.47
C GLU A 50 8.40 -21.87 -15.11
N VAL A 51 7.63 -22.92 -14.85
CA VAL A 51 6.19 -22.84 -14.56
C VAL A 51 5.92 -22.69 -13.05
N ILE A 52 6.50 -23.58 -12.24
CA ILE A 52 6.27 -23.65 -10.80
C ILE A 52 7.47 -23.11 -10.04
N GLN A 53 7.40 -21.85 -9.68
CA GLN A 53 8.45 -21.16 -8.92
C GLN A 53 8.16 -21.09 -7.42
N ARG A 54 6.87 -21.02 -7.04
CA ARG A 54 6.39 -20.80 -5.68
C ARG A 54 5.07 -21.54 -5.42
N PRO A 55 4.63 -21.72 -4.15
CA PRO A 55 3.32 -22.24 -3.81
C PRO A 55 2.16 -21.51 -4.49
N ALA A 56 2.26 -20.17 -4.60
CA ALA A 56 1.29 -19.34 -5.32
C ALA A 56 1.08 -19.75 -6.79
N SER A 57 2.14 -20.23 -7.46
CA SER A 57 2.03 -20.73 -8.85
C SER A 57 1.19 -22.00 -8.94
N VAL A 58 1.31 -22.90 -7.96
CA VAL A 58 0.51 -24.14 -7.89
C VAL A 58 -0.97 -23.77 -7.72
N ILE A 59 -1.29 -22.91 -6.76
CA ILE A 59 -2.68 -22.47 -6.48
C ILE A 59 -3.27 -21.80 -7.72
N LYS A 60 -2.52 -20.90 -8.35
CA LYS A 60 -2.96 -20.21 -9.57
C LYS A 60 -3.37 -21.23 -10.65
N GLU A 61 -2.48 -22.17 -10.99
CA GLU A 61 -2.76 -23.15 -12.06
C GLU A 61 -3.91 -24.11 -11.69
N LEU A 62 -4.02 -24.56 -10.43
CA LEU A 62 -5.10 -25.47 -10.03
C LEU A 62 -6.47 -24.75 -10.00
N VAL A 63 -6.53 -23.51 -9.48
CA VAL A 63 -7.78 -22.74 -9.43
C VAL A 63 -8.22 -22.33 -10.84
N GLU A 64 -7.29 -21.92 -11.72
CA GLU A 64 -7.59 -21.66 -13.14
C GLU A 64 -8.13 -22.92 -13.84
N ASN A 65 -7.60 -24.09 -13.53
CA ASN A 65 -8.13 -25.36 -14.06
C ASN A 65 -9.54 -25.68 -13.54
N ALA A 66 -9.81 -25.41 -12.27
CA ALA A 66 -11.14 -25.58 -11.69
C ALA A 66 -12.18 -24.65 -12.35
N VAL A 67 -11.82 -23.38 -12.59
CA VAL A 67 -12.65 -22.43 -13.34
C VAL A 67 -12.91 -22.92 -14.76
N ASP A 68 -11.86 -23.34 -15.48
CA ASP A 68 -11.97 -23.90 -16.85
C ASP A 68 -12.79 -25.20 -16.90
N ALA A 69 -12.86 -25.95 -15.77
CA ALA A 69 -13.72 -27.12 -15.62
C ALA A 69 -15.20 -26.77 -15.39
N GLY A 70 -15.53 -25.48 -15.27
CA GLY A 70 -16.89 -24.97 -15.05
C GLY A 70 -17.37 -25.12 -13.60
N ALA A 71 -16.47 -25.15 -12.64
CA ALA A 71 -16.79 -25.24 -11.23
C ALA A 71 -17.59 -24.02 -10.75
N ARG A 72 -18.54 -24.25 -9.85
CA ARG A 72 -19.30 -23.19 -9.16
C ARG A 72 -18.84 -22.99 -7.73
N ASN A 73 -18.22 -23.99 -7.14
CA ASN A 73 -17.67 -23.95 -5.80
C ASN A 73 -16.21 -24.42 -5.83
N ILE A 74 -15.30 -23.56 -5.41
CA ILE A 74 -13.86 -23.87 -5.36
C ILE A 74 -13.37 -23.60 -3.95
N ASN A 75 -12.86 -24.65 -3.31
CA ASN A 75 -12.31 -24.57 -1.95
C ASN A 75 -10.81 -24.81 -1.99
N VAL A 76 -10.06 -23.87 -1.46
CA VAL A 76 -8.59 -23.92 -1.36
C VAL A 76 -8.18 -24.02 0.09
N SER A 77 -7.34 -25.01 0.43
CA SER A 77 -6.77 -25.16 1.76
C SER A 77 -5.24 -25.25 1.68
N VAL A 78 -4.54 -24.49 2.50
CA VAL A 78 -3.08 -24.49 2.55
C VAL A 78 -2.57 -24.72 3.97
N LEU A 79 -1.50 -25.55 4.08
CA LEU A 79 -0.77 -25.75 5.33
C LEU A 79 0.66 -25.21 5.16
N ASP A 80 1.14 -24.47 6.16
CA ASP A 80 2.48 -23.85 6.17
C ASP A 80 2.75 -23.00 4.92
N ALA A 81 1.75 -22.19 4.54
CA ALA A 81 1.81 -21.38 3.31
C ALA A 81 2.13 -22.19 2.05
N GLY A 82 1.57 -23.40 1.96
CA GLY A 82 1.72 -24.30 0.83
C GLY A 82 3.03 -25.08 0.75
N ARG A 83 3.84 -25.05 1.78
CA ARG A 83 5.10 -25.84 1.86
C ARG A 83 4.81 -27.30 2.19
N THR A 84 3.89 -27.53 3.12
CA THR A 84 3.48 -28.87 3.56
C THR A 84 2.39 -29.43 2.68
N SER A 85 1.30 -28.67 2.48
CA SER A 85 0.19 -29.13 1.65
C SER A 85 -0.56 -27.97 1.02
N ILE A 86 -1.00 -28.17 -0.23
CA ILE A 86 -1.96 -27.35 -0.97
C ILE A 86 -3.06 -28.29 -1.43
N GLN A 87 -4.31 -27.97 -1.10
CA GLN A 87 -5.46 -28.73 -1.55
C GLN A 87 -6.44 -27.80 -2.25
N VAL A 88 -6.91 -28.20 -3.44
CA VAL A 88 -7.94 -27.50 -4.22
C VAL A 88 -9.04 -28.49 -4.54
N ILE A 89 -10.24 -28.18 -4.09
CA ILE A 89 -11.45 -28.99 -4.29
C ILE A 89 -12.41 -28.17 -5.14
N ASP A 90 -12.89 -28.73 -6.23
CA ASP A 90 -13.87 -28.13 -7.11
C ASP A 90 -15.02 -29.10 -7.42
N ASP A 91 -16.16 -28.52 -7.79
CA ASP A 91 -17.36 -29.22 -8.25
C ASP A 91 -17.54 -29.15 -9.77
N GLY A 92 -16.45 -29.03 -10.52
CA GLY A 92 -16.44 -29.00 -11.97
C GLY A 92 -16.83 -30.34 -12.60
N LYS A 93 -16.65 -30.44 -13.93
CA LYS A 93 -17.03 -31.62 -14.71
C LYS A 93 -16.29 -32.91 -14.34
N GLY A 94 -15.18 -32.84 -13.61
CA GLY A 94 -14.34 -33.97 -13.28
C GLY A 94 -13.58 -34.58 -14.49
N MET A 95 -12.99 -35.75 -14.30
CA MET A 95 -12.19 -36.47 -15.30
C MET A 95 -12.48 -37.96 -15.29
N SER A 96 -12.42 -38.59 -16.47
CA SER A 96 -12.44 -40.07 -16.59
C SER A 96 -11.13 -40.65 -16.02
N PRO A 97 -11.09 -41.96 -15.69
CA PRO A 97 -9.87 -42.62 -15.22
C PRO A 97 -8.69 -42.49 -16.19
N THR A 98 -8.96 -42.43 -17.50
CA THR A 98 -7.96 -42.27 -18.57
C THR A 98 -7.50 -40.80 -18.63
N ASP A 99 -8.42 -39.83 -18.62
CA ASP A 99 -8.11 -38.43 -18.68
C ASP A 99 -7.35 -37.96 -17.42
N ALA A 100 -7.71 -38.48 -16.24
CA ALA A 100 -7.02 -38.21 -15.00
C ALA A 100 -5.52 -38.57 -15.08
N ARG A 101 -5.18 -39.65 -15.78
CA ARG A 101 -3.79 -40.03 -16.00
C ARG A 101 -3.11 -39.18 -17.09
N LEU A 102 -3.81 -38.95 -18.22
CA LEU A 102 -3.30 -38.15 -19.34
C LEU A 102 -3.10 -36.69 -18.95
N ALA A 103 -3.86 -36.15 -18.03
CA ALA A 103 -3.74 -34.77 -17.55
C ALA A 103 -2.35 -34.44 -16.94
N PHE A 104 -1.60 -35.46 -16.51
CA PHE A 104 -0.23 -35.29 -16.00
C PHE A 104 0.86 -35.56 -17.03
N GLU A 105 0.49 -35.94 -18.26
CA GLU A 105 1.44 -36.01 -19.36
C GLU A 105 1.69 -34.62 -19.96
N ARG A 106 2.92 -34.42 -20.46
CA ARG A 106 3.27 -33.14 -21.08
C ARG A 106 2.58 -32.99 -22.42
N HIS A 107 2.16 -31.76 -22.71
CA HIS A 107 1.45 -31.40 -23.94
C HIS A 107 0.07 -32.04 -24.06
N ALA A 108 -0.45 -32.65 -23.01
CA ALA A 108 -1.84 -33.15 -22.98
C ALA A 108 -2.78 -32.02 -22.52
N THR A 109 -3.71 -31.65 -23.37
CA THR A 109 -4.69 -30.60 -23.08
C THR A 109 -6.01 -30.87 -23.79
N SER A 110 -7.11 -30.55 -23.12
CA SER A 110 -8.47 -30.59 -23.70
C SER A 110 -8.90 -29.25 -24.30
N LYS A 111 -8.04 -28.20 -24.21
CA LYS A 111 -8.44 -26.79 -24.41
C LYS A 111 -8.09 -26.25 -25.79
N ILE A 112 -7.11 -26.83 -26.47
CA ILE A 112 -6.69 -26.48 -27.83
C ILE A 112 -6.45 -27.75 -28.64
N GLN A 113 -6.82 -27.74 -29.93
CA GLN A 113 -6.61 -28.85 -30.85
C GLN A 113 -5.85 -28.44 -32.12
N LYS A 114 -5.96 -27.19 -32.53
CA LYS A 114 -5.36 -26.64 -33.73
C LYS A 114 -4.50 -25.43 -33.40
N ALA A 115 -3.56 -25.12 -34.29
CA ALA A 115 -2.72 -23.94 -34.14
C ALA A 115 -3.54 -22.61 -34.13
N ASP A 116 -4.62 -22.58 -34.86
CA ASP A 116 -5.51 -21.42 -34.94
C ASP A 116 -6.22 -21.12 -33.61
N ASP A 117 -6.43 -22.15 -32.78
CA ASP A 117 -7.04 -21.99 -31.44
C ASP A 117 -6.16 -21.12 -30.51
N LEU A 118 -4.85 -20.99 -30.82
CA LEU A 118 -3.93 -20.13 -30.05
C LEU A 118 -4.27 -18.64 -30.20
N PHE A 119 -4.91 -18.24 -31.30
CA PHE A 119 -5.32 -16.87 -31.56
C PHE A 119 -6.74 -16.56 -31.06
N ALA A 120 -7.47 -17.56 -30.58
CA ALA A 120 -8.84 -17.44 -30.07
C ALA A 120 -8.98 -18.06 -28.67
N LEU A 121 -8.02 -17.78 -27.78
CA LEU A 121 -7.96 -18.36 -26.44
C LEU A 121 -9.03 -17.75 -25.52
N HIS A 122 -10.02 -18.55 -25.14
CA HIS A 122 -11.04 -18.20 -24.15
C HIS A 122 -10.80 -18.88 -22.77
N THR A 123 -9.90 -19.85 -22.69
CA THR A 123 -9.56 -20.57 -21.46
C THR A 123 -8.34 -19.96 -20.76
N MET A 124 -8.27 -20.05 -19.43
CA MET A 124 -7.13 -19.53 -18.66
C MET A 124 -5.85 -20.33 -18.90
N GLY A 125 -5.93 -21.66 -18.91
CA GLY A 125 -4.82 -22.54 -19.25
C GLY A 125 -4.96 -23.10 -20.68
N PHE A 126 -3.84 -23.39 -21.38
CA PHE A 126 -3.84 -23.99 -22.72
C PHE A 126 -2.65 -24.90 -23.01
N ARG A 127 -1.50 -24.74 -22.33
CA ARG A 127 -0.23 -25.40 -22.69
C ARG A 127 -0.15 -26.90 -22.36
N GLY A 128 -1.00 -27.41 -21.44
CA GLY A 128 -0.93 -28.81 -20.99
C GLY A 128 0.36 -29.17 -20.25
N GLU A 129 0.98 -28.21 -19.55
CA GLU A 129 2.27 -28.41 -18.87
C GLU A 129 2.20 -28.21 -17.35
N ALA A 130 1.14 -27.56 -16.83
CA ALA A 130 1.05 -27.17 -15.44
C ALA A 130 0.99 -28.37 -14.49
N LEU A 131 0.10 -29.32 -14.72
CA LEU A 131 -0.06 -30.50 -13.86
C LEU A 131 1.17 -31.41 -13.93
N ALA A 132 1.75 -31.61 -15.13
CA ALA A 132 3.01 -32.35 -15.32
C ALA A 132 4.15 -31.69 -14.53
N SER A 133 4.23 -30.35 -14.55
CA SER A 133 5.22 -29.58 -13.82
C SER A 133 5.05 -29.66 -12.30
N ILE A 134 3.82 -29.63 -11.80
CA ILE A 134 3.52 -29.82 -10.36
C ILE A 134 3.94 -31.23 -9.92
N ALA A 135 3.55 -32.27 -10.69
CA ALA A 135 3.86 -33.66 -10.38
C ALA A 135 5.39 -33.97 -10.44
N ALA A 136 6.16 -33.19 -11.21
CA ALA A 136 7.61 -33.32 -11.29
C ALA A 136 8.32 -32.87 -10.00
N VAL A 137 7.74 -31.93 -9.26
CA VAL A 137 8.39 -31.29 -8.10
C VAL A 137 7.66 -31.49 -6.76
N ALA A 138 6.53 -32.19 -6.78
CA ALA A 138 5.69 -32.47 -5.60
C ALA A 138 5.15 -33.89 -5.59
N GLN A 139 4.55 -34.28 -4.48
CA GLN A 139 3.70 -35.45 -4.37
C GLN A 139 2.25 -34.99 -4.62
N VAL A 140 1.55 -35.65 -5.54
CA VAL A 140 0.20 -35.24 -5.93
C VAL A 140 -0.77 -36.42 -5.73
N GLU A 141 -1.87 -36.13 -5.08
CA GLU A 141 -3.04 -37.00 -4.98
C GLU A 141 -4.20 -36.31 -5.70
N LEU A 142 -4.83 -36.99 -6.63
CA LEU A 142 -6.02 -36.56 -7.36
C LEU A 142 -7.15 -37.51 -7.12
N GLN A 143 -8.27 -37.01 -6.60
CA GLN A 143 -9.55 -37.72 -6.57
C GLN A 143 -10.50 -37.00 -7.51
N THR A 144 -11.05 -37.71 -8.48
CA THR A 144 -11.95 -37.10 -9.47
C THR A 144 -13.03 -38.07 -9.92
N ARG A 145 -14.20 -37.51 -10.25
CA ARG A 145 -15.35 -38.27 -10.74
C ARG A 145 -16.14 -37.46 -11.76
N LEU A 146 -16.51 -38.07 -12.86
CA LEU A 146 -17.44 -37.51 -13.84
C LEU A 146 -18.89 -37.56 -13.33
N GLU A 147 -19.71 -36.65 -13.79
CA GLU A 147 -21.16 -36.73 -13.61
C GLU A 147 -21.70 -37.97 -14.31
N GLY A 148 -22.54 -38.76 -13.60
CA GLY A 148 -23.10 -40.02 -14.10
C GLY A 148 -22.30 -41.27 -13.79
N GLU A 149 -21.07 -41.17 -13.28
CA GLU A 149 -20.29 -42.31 -12.79
C GLU A 149 -20.56 -42.56 -11.30
N GLU A 150 -20.68 -43.83 -10.88
CA GLU A 150 -20.90 -44.20 -9.47
C GLU A 150 -19.62 -44.05 -8.62
N LEU A 151 -18.47 -44.43 -9.19
CA LEU A 151 -17.16 -44.38 -8.55
C LEU A 151 -16.24 -43.47 -9.28
N GLY A 152 -15.44 -42.72 -8.52
CA GLY A 152 -14.37 -41.92 -9.05
C GLY A 152 -13.02 -42.62 -9.03
N THR A 153 -11.98 -41.90 -9.42
CA THR A 153 -10.59 -42.37 -9.48
C THR A 153 -9.74 -41.63 -8.48
N LEU A 154 -8.99 -42.37 -7.68
CA LEU A 154 -7.87 -41.88 -6.90
C LEU A 154 -6.59 -42.18 -7.65
N LEU A 155 -5.82 -41.13 -8.01
CA LEU A 155 -4.53 -41.19 -8.67
C LEU A 155 -3.46 -40.62 -7.77
N THR A 156 -2.37 -41.33 -7.54
CA THR A 156 -1.23 -40.85 -6.76
C THR A 156 0.01 -40.80 -7.64
N ILE A 157 0.75 -39.66 -7.56
CA ILE A 157 1.91 -39.39 -8.40
C ILE A 157 3.03 -38.84 -7.54
N ALA A 158 4.25 -39.26 -7.76
CA ALA A 158 5.45 -38.71 -7.12
C ALA A 158 6.61 -38.63 -8.11
N GLY A 159 7.20 -37.44 -8.29
CA GLY A 159 8.35 -37.24 -9.20
C GLY A 159 8.06 -37.64 -10.64
N SER A 160 6.94 -37.24 -11.20
CA SER A 160 6.44 -37.56 -12.55
C SER A 160 6.14 -39.07 -12.77
N ARG A 161 6.00 -39.87 -11.73
CA ARG A 161 5.63 -41.29 -11.85
C ARG A 161 4.35 -41.56 -11.12
N VAL A 162 3.41 -42.24 -11.81
CA VAL A 162 2.20 -42.75 -11.21
C VAL A 162 2.58 -43.87 -10.25
N THR A 163 2.25 -43.70 -8.97
CA THR A 163 2.53 -44.67 -7.90
C THR A 163 1.36 -45.56 -7.60
N GLY A 164 0.14 -45.09 -7.87
CA GLY A 164 -1.09 -45.87 -7.66
C GLY A 164 -2.27 -45.26 -8.42
N GLN A 165 -3.20 -46.15 -8.81
CA GLN A 165 -4.50 -45.75 -9.34
C GLN A 165 -5.53 -46.73 -8.84
N GLN A 166 -6.61 -46.28 -8.23
CA GLN A 166 -7.66 -47.09 -7.65
C GLN A 166 -9.01 -46.39 -7.70
N MET A 167 -10.07 -47.17 -7.68
CA MET A 167 -11.43 -46.62 -7.61
C MET A 167 -11.76 -46.20 -6.19
N VAL A 168 -12.42 -45.06 -6.05
CA VAL A 168 -12.79 -44.45 -4.76
C VAL A 168 -14.16 -43.80 -4.86
N ALA A 169 -14.92 -43.81 -3.78
CA ALA A 169 -16.14 -43.03 -3.67
C ALA A 169 -15.75 -41.55 -3.39
N CYS A 170 -16.05 -40.66 -4.32
CA CYS A 170 -15.81 -39.23 -4.16
C CYS A 170 -16.93 -38.39 -4.82
N PRO A 171 -17.09 -37.11 -4.46
CA PRO A 171 -18.02 -36.19 -5.14
C PRO A 171 -17.69 -36.05 -6.62
N VAL A 172 -18.63 -35.50 -7.40
CA VAL A 172 -18.38 -35.04 -8.76
C VAL A 172 -17.44 -33.84 -8.71
N GLY A 173 -16.49 -33.76 -9.67
CA GLY A 173 -15.50 -32.73 -9.73
C GLY A 173 -14.08 -33.26 -9.54
N ALA A 174 -13.17 -32.41 -9.03
CA ALA A 174 -11.82 -32.82 -8.73
C ALA A 174 -11.33 -32.28 -7.37
N ASN A 175 -10.51 -33.12 -6.71
CA ASN A 175 -9.83 -32.79 -5.47
C ASN A 175 -8.33 -33.04 -5.69
N PHE A 176 -7.57 -31.97 -5.87
CA PHE A 176 -6.13 -32.02 -6.00
C PHE A 176 -5.48 -31.74 -4.65
N LYS A 177 -4.66 -32.66 -4.17
CA LYS A 177 -3.83 -32.48 -2.98
C LYS A 177 -2.37 -32.57 -3.38
N VAL A 178 -1.64 -31.49 -3.22
CA VAL A 178 -0.21 -31.35 -3.54
C VAL A 178 0.56 -31.27 -2.24
N GLU A 179 1.42 -32.22 -1.98
CA GLU A 179 2.19 -32.34 -0.75
C GLU A 179 3.69 -32.20 -0.99
N ASN A 180 4.41 -31.70 0.03
CA ASN A 180 5.85 -31.65 0.06
C ASN A 180 6.46 -30.95 -1.16
N LEU A 181 5.97 -29.78 -1.52
CA LEU A 181 6.47 -29.03 -2.68
C LEU A 181 7.99 -28.87 -2.63
N PHE A 182 8.66 -29.15 -3.76
CA PHE A 182 10.10 -29.16 -3.92
C PHE A 182 10.86 -30.22 -3.07
N TYR A 183 10.23 -31.32 -2.67
CA TYR A 183 10.86 -32.37 -1.88
C TYR A 183 12.10 -32.95 -2.57
N ASN A 184 12.09 -33.04 -3.89
CA ASN A 184 13.16 -33.58 -4.75
C ASN A 184 14.09 -32.49 -5.33
N VAL A 185 13.86 -31.20 -5.00
CA VAL A 185 14.67 -30.04 -5.42
C VAL A 185 15.04 -29.19 -4.20
N PRO A 186 15.95 -29.66 -3.32
CA PRO A 186 16.23 -29.05 -2.04
C PRO A 186 16.75 -27.60 -2.15
N VAL A 187 17.42 -27.26 -3.25
CA VAL A 187 17.88 -25.88 -3.51
C VAL A 187 16.69 -24.93 -3.60
N ARG A 188 15.65 -25.27 -4.38
CA ARG A 188 14.44 -24.43 -4.50
C ARG A 188 13.69 -24.33 -3.20
N ARG A 189 13.61 -25.42 -2.42
CA ARG A 189 12.97 -25.42 -1.09
C ARG A 189 13.66 -24.42 -0.15
N LYS A 190 14.97 -24.25 -0.22
CA LYS A 190 15.73 -23.26 0.57
C LYS A 190 15.49 -21.81 0.11
N PHE A 191 15.11 -21.60 -1.16
CA PHE A 191 14.80 -20.26 -1.68
C PHE A 191 13.39 -19.80 -1.40
N LEU A 192 12.52 -20.63 -0.82
CA LEU A 192 11.21 -20.19 -0.35
C LEU A 192 11.39 -19.18 0.78
N LYS A 193 10.67 -18.08 0.69
CA LYS A 193 10.68 -17.00 1.69
C LYS A 193 9.94 -17.44 2.97
N THR A 194 9.76 -16.55 3.93
CA THR A 194 9.00 -16.83 5.16
C THR A 194 7.57 -17.25 4.85
N ASN A 195 6.91 -17.99 5.76
CA ASN A 195 5.53 -18.44 5.57
C ASN A 195 4.58 -17.25 5.34
N ALA A 196 4.78 -16.14 6.04
CA ALA A 196 4.01 -14.93 5.84
C ALA A 196 4.15 -14.36 4.42
N THR A 197 5.37 -14.28 3.89
CA THR A 197 5.60 -13.80 2.53
C THR A 197 5.00 -14.73 1.47
N GLU A 198 5.14 -16.07 1.65
CA GLU A 198 4.54 -17.01 0.71
C GLU A 198 3.02 -17.00 0.78
N LEU A 199 2.42 -16.85 1.98
CA LEU A 199 0.98 -16.71 2.14
C LEU A 199 0.46 -15.44 1.46
N ASN A 200 1.16 -14.32 1.59
CA ASN A 200 0.80 -13.08 0.90
C ASN A 200 0.86 -13.23 -0.64
N ASN A 201 1.87 -13.94 -1.15
CA ASN A 201 1.93 -14.27 -2.58
C ASN A 201 0.74 -15.15 -3.03
N ILE A 202 0.30 -16.09 -2.18
CA ILE A 202 -0.88 -16.93 -2.43
C ILE A 202 -2.13 -16.07 -2.48
N LEU A 203 -2.34 -15.21 -1.49
CA LEU A 203 -3.48 -14.30 -1.42
C LEU A 203 -3.54 -13.41 -2.66
N THR A 204 -2.43 -12.78 -3.03
CA THR A 204 -2.36 -11.92 -4.23
C THR A 204 -2.66 -12.71 -5.53
N ALA A 205 -2.20 -13.95 -5.64
CA ALA A 205 -2.50 -14.78 -6.82
C ALA A 205 -3.98 -15.20 -6.86
N PHE A 206 -4.55 -15.50 -5.70
CA PHE A 206 -5.95 -15.86 -5.54
C PHE A 206 -6.89 -14.68 -5.81
N GLU A 207 -6.58 -13.50 -5.27
CA GLU A 207 -7.29 -12.24 -5.52
C GLU A 207 -7.45 -11.94 -7.02
N ARG A 208 -6.38 -12.14 -7.80
CA ARG A 208 -6.40 -11.92 -9.25
C ARG A 208 -7.38 -12.82 -10.00
N ILE A 209 -7.67 -14.00 -9.48
CA ILE A 209 -8.63 -14.93 -10.09
C ILE A 209 -10.04 -14.62 -9.62
N VAL A 210 -10.25 -14.47 -8.31
CA VAL A 210 -11.59 -14.28 -7.75
C VAL A 210 -12.27 -12.97 -8.17
N LEU A 211 -11.47 -11.96 -8.53
CA LEU A 211 -11.97 -10.69 -9.06
C LEU A 211 -12.55 -10.82 -10.48
N VAL A 212 -12.09 -11.81 -11.25
CA VAL A 212 -12.58 -12.05 -12.60
C VAL A 212 -13.91 -12.83 -12.61
N TYR A 213 -14.12 -13.68 -11.59
CA TYR A 213 -15.25 -14.61 -11.55
C TYR A 213 -16.14 -14.35 -10.33
N PRO A 214 -16.91 -13.26 -10.31
CA PRO A 214 -17.78 -12.92 -9.18
C PRO A 214 -18.92 -13.93 -8.96
N ASP A 215 -19.29 -14.70 -9.99
CA ASP A 215 -20.37 -15.68 -9.95
C ASP A 215 -19.97 -17.01 -9.30
N ILE A 216 -18.68 -17.25 -9.06
CA ILE A 216 -18.16 -18.49 -8.45
C ILE A 216 -17.99 -18.28 -6.95
N HIS A 217 -18.37 -19.29 -6.16
CA HIS A 217 -18.10 -19.33 -4.73
C HIS A 217 -16.66 -19.78 -4.48
N PHE A 218 -15.87 -18.95 -3.83
CA PHE A 218 -14.50 -19.27 -3.46
C PHE A 218 -14.31 -19.26 -1.95
N THR A 219 -13.61 -20.27 -1.42
CA THR A 219 -13.15 -20.27 -0.03
C THR A 219 -11.65 -20.52 0.02
N LEU A 220 -10.96 -19.84 0.93
CA LEU A 220 -9.54 -20.03 1.18
C LEU A 220 -9.30 -20.22 2.67
N HIS A 221 -8.68 -21.34 3.03
CA HIS A 221 -8.29 -21.66 4.39
C HIS A 221 -6.76 -21.73 4.51
N SER A 222 -6.20 -21.19 5.59
CA SER A 222 -4.79 -21.32 5.94
C SER A 222 -4.64 -21.89 7.33
N ASN A 223 -3.95 -23.04 7.48
CA ASN A 223 -3.74 -23.73 8.75
C ASN A 223 -5.07 -23.98 9.51
N GLY A 224 -6.15 -24.25 8.80
CA GLY A 224 -7.48 -24.48 9.39
C GLY A 224 -8.28 -23.19 9.68
N THR A 225 -7.70 -22.02 9.52
CA THR A 225 -8.41 -20.74 9.67
C THR A 225 -8.97 -20.28 8.32
N GLU A 226 -10.24 -19.89 8.29
CA GLU A 226 -10.87 -19.31 7.10
C GLU A 226 -10.32 -17.88 6.88
N MET A 227 -9.64 -17.68 5.75
CA MET A 227 -9.08 -16.39 5.36
C MET A 227 -10.04 -15.60 4.46
N MET A 228 -10.71 -16.29 3.55
CA MET A 228 -11.68 -15.73 2.61
C MET A 228 -12.86 -16.66 2.42
N ASN A 229 -14.07 -16.07 2.36
CA ASN A 229 -15.31 -16.76 2.00
C ASN A 229 -16.14 -15.86 1.08
N LEU A 230 -15.97 -16.06 -0.21
CA LEU A 230 -16.44 -15.16 -1.27
C LEU A 230 -17.64 -15.78 -1.98
N ARG A 231 -18.84 -15.39 -1.57
CA ARG A 231 -20.09 -15.89 -2.16
C ARG A 231 -20.33 -15.30 -3.55
N PRO A 232 -21.09 -15.98 -4.43
CA PRO A 232 -21.52 -15.41 -5.70
C PRO A 232 -22.24 -14.08 -5.52
N GLY A 233 -21.93 -13.08 -6.36
CA GLY A 233 -22.51 -11.74 -6.23
C GLY A 233 -22.11 -10.83 -7.37
N SER A 234 -22.39 -9.52 -7.22
CA SER A 234 -21.93 -8.52 -8.18
C SER A 234 -20.43 -8.28 -8.06
N LEU A 235 -19.82 -7.72 -9.11
CA LEU A 235 -18.40 -7.35 -9.10
C LEU A 235 -18.06 -6.38 -7.95
N LEU A 236 -18.92 -5.37 -7.70
CA LEU A 236 -18.72 -4.42 -6.60
C LEU A 236 -18.77 -5.13 -5.23
N GLN A 237 -19.70 -6.08 -5.08
CA GLN A 237 -19.76 -6.91 -3.86
C GLN A 237 -18.49 -7.73 -3.70
N ARG A 238 -18.01 -8.37 -4.78
CA ARG A 238 -16.78 -9.14 -4.79
C ARG A 238 -15.56 -8.30 -4.37
N ILE A 239 -15.42 -7.10 -4.92
CA ILE A 239 -14.34 -6.17 -4.53
C ILE A 239 -14.46 -5.81 -3.05
N SER A 240 -15.68 -5.54 -2.56
CA SER A 240 -15.92 -5.22 -1.15
C SER A 240 -15.63 -6.39 -0.20
N ASP A 241 -15.94 -7.62 -0.63
CA ASP A 241 -15.67 -8.82 0.17
C ASP A 241 -14.16 -9.15 0.24
N VAL A 242 -13.40 -8.82 -0.81
CA VAL A 242 -11.95 -9.05 -0.86
C VAL A 242 -11.18 -7.95 -0.12
N PHE A 243 -11.46 -6.67 -0.37
CA PHE A 243 -10.65 -5.53 0.12
C PHE A 243 -11.30 -4.76 1.27
N GLY A 244 -12.51 -5.15 1.68
CA GLY A 244 -13.25 -4.50 2.75
C GLY A 244 -14.35 -3.55 2.25
N ARG A 245 -15.38 -3.38 3.08
CA ARG A 245 -16.59 -2.61 2.75
C ARG A 245 -16.34 -1.15 2.40
N GLN A 246 -15.27 -0.56 2.88
CA GLN A 246 -14.88 0.82 2.59
C GLN A 246 -14.67 1.05 1.08
N TYR A 247 -14.14 0.04 0.37
CA TYR A 247 -13.95 0.13 -1.08
C TYR A 247 -15.27 0.23 -1.83
N GLY A 248 -16.32 -0.51 -1.43
CA GLY A 248 -17.62 -0.45 -2.06
C GLY A 248 -18.27 0.94 -2.08
N GLN A 249 -17.97 1.79 -1.09
CA GLN A 249 -18.49 3.15 -0.98
C GLN A 249 -17.64 4.20 -1.69
N SER A 250 -16.35 3.89 -1.89
CA SER A 250 -15.36 4.81 -2.46
C SER A 250 -15.10 4.59 -3.95
N LEU A 251 -15.80 3.67 -4.60
CA LEU A 251 -15.61 3.33 -6.01
C LEU A 251 -16.69 3.96 -6.91
N LEU A 252 -16.28 4.39 -8.10
CA LEU A 252 -17.12 4.92 -9.18
C LEU A 252 -17.14 3.92 -10.32
N ALA A 253 -18.30 3.64 -10.90
CA ALA A 253 -18.43 2.77 -12.04
C ALA A 253 -17.85 3.43 -13.30
N VAL A 254 -17.09 2.67 -14.07
CA VAL A 254 -16.54 3.04 -15.37
C VAL A 254 -17.13 2.12 -16.41
N GLU A 255 -17.71 2.67 -17.47
CA GLU A 255 -18.19 1.93 -18.63
C GLU A 255 -17.92 2.75 -19.88
N ALA A 256 -17.22 2.14 -20.84
CA ALA A 256 -16.99 2.71 -22.16
C ALA A 256 -17.06 1.60 -23.20
N ASP A 257 -17.90 1.76 -24.18
CA ASP A 257 -18.04 0.83 -25.29
C ASP A 257 -17.61 1.51 -26.57
N THR A 258 -16.59 0.96 -27.23
CA THR A 258 -16.00 1.49 -28.45
C THR A 258 -15.78 0.37 -29.45
N ALA A 259 -15.58 0.70 -30.72
CA ALA A 259 -15.30 -0.27 -31.77
C ALA A 259 -13.98 -1.07 -31.54
N MET A 260 -13.05 -0.57 -30.69
CA MET A 260 -11.75 -1.19 -30.45
C MET A 260 -11.73 -2.04 -29.18
N CYS A 261 -12.40 -1.59 -28.13
CA CYS A 261 -12.48 -2.29 -26.86
C CYS A 261 -13.69 -1.84 -26.06
N ARG A 262 -14.20 -2.73 -25.24
CA ARG A 262 -15.14 -2.41 -24.17
C ARG A 262 -14.38 -2.38 -22.85
N ILE A 263 -14.52 -1.25 -22.14
CA ILE A 263 -13.95 -1.06 -20.81
C ILE A 263 -15.09 -1.02 -19.81
N SER A 264 -14.98 -1.84 -18.75
CA SER A 264 -15.93 -1.84 -17.63
C SER A 264 -15.17 -1.94 -16.31
N GLY A 265 -15.81 -1.61 -15.21
CA GLY A 265 -15.22 -1.78 -13.89
C GLY A 265 -15.40 -0.58 -12.97
N PHE A 266 -14.40 -0.35 -12.12
CA PHE A 266 -14.50 0.65 -11.06
C PHE A 266 -13.19 1.39 -10.88
N VAL A 267 -13.28 2.69 -10.54
CA VAL A 267 -12.15 3.53 -10.14
C VAL A 267 -12.48 4.24 -8.82
N GLY A 268 -11.48 4.52 -8.02
CA GLY A 268 -11.67 5.17 -6.74
C GLY A 268 -12.04 6.65 -6.87
N LYS A 269 -12.80 7.17 -5.92
CA LYS A 269 -12.99 8.61 -5.76
C LYS A 269 -11.64 9.29 -5.48
N PRO A 270 -11.43 10.55 -5.88
CA PRO A 270 -10.18 11.28 -5.58
C PRO A 270 -9.81 11.28 -4.08
N GLU A 271 -10.81 11.30 -3.20
CA GLU A 271 -10.65 11.27 -1.74
C GLU A 271 -10.09 9.94 -1.23
N SER A 272 -10.23 8.85 -2.00
CA SER A 272 -9.71 7.52 -1.65
C SER A 272 -8.24 7.33 -2.00
N ALA A 273 -7.57 8.35 -2.52
CA ALA A 273 -6.17 8.29 -2.91
C ALA A 273 -5.27 8.02 -1.71
N LYS A 274 -4.36 7.06 -1.87
CA LYS A 274 -3.39 6.66 -0.84
C LYS A 274 -1.96 6.89 -1.34
N LYS A 275 -1.06 7.21 -0.43
CA LYS A 275 0.35 7.41 -0.76
C LYS A 275 1.06 6.12 -1.14
N LYS A 276 0.60 4.99 -0.58
CA LYS A 276 1.08 3.62 -0.84
C LYS A 276 -0.06 2.62 -0.65
N GLY A 277 0.08 1.43 -1.22
CA GLY A 277 -0.90 0.34 -1.05
C GLY A 277 -2.17 0.54 -1.87
N GLY A 278 -2.09 1.28 -2.98
CA GLY A 278 -3.18 1.36 -3.95
C GLY A 278 -3.43 -0.01 -4.59
N GLN A 279 -4.72 -0.37 -4.72
CA GLN A 279 -5.12 -1.60 -5.41
C GLN A 279 -5.28 -1.28 -6.91
N ASP A 280 -4.37 -1.81 -7.72
CA ASP A 280 -4.27 -1.53 -9.15
C ASP A 280 -4.44 -2.80 -9.98
N TYR A 281 -5.65 -3.01 -10.51
CA TYR A 281 -5.98 -4.22 -11.24
C TYR A 281 -6.48 -3.91 -12.65
N PHE A 282 -5.76 -4.46 -13.64
CA PHE A 282 -6.22 -4.54 -15.03
C PHE A 282 -6.50 -5.98 -15.40
N PHE A 283 -7.61 -6.20 -16.08
CA PHE A 283 -7.99 -7.51 -16.62
C PHE A 283 -8.31 -7.37 -18.10
N VAL A 284 -7.76 -8.26 -18.93
CA VAL A 284 -8.03 -8.33 -20.36
C VAL A 284 -8.55 -9.72 -20.70
N ASN A 285 -9.75 -9.80 -21.23
CA ASN A 285 -10.40 -11.06 -21.57
C ASN A 285 -10.33 -12.08 -20.42
N GLY A 286 -10.57 -11.62 -19.18
CA GLY A 286 -10.52 -12.43 -17.98
C GLY A 286 -9.11 -12.69 -17.42
N ARG A 287 -8.04 -12.10 -17.95
CA ARG A 287 -6.66 -12.30 -17.47
C ARG A 287 -6.11 -11.06 -16.81
N TYR A 288 -5.50 -11.22 -15.63
CA TYR A 288 -4.77 -10.14 -14.97
C TYR A 288 -3.56 -9.72 -15.79
N MET A 289 -3.37 -8.42 -15.95
CA MET A 289 -2.17 -7.86 -16.57
C MET A 289 -1.56 -6.73 -15.75
N LYS A 290 -0.26 -6.53 -15.95
CA LYS A 290 0.47 -5.32 -15.54
C LYS A 290 0.82 -4.52 -16.78
N HIS A 291 0.38 -3.27 -16.83
CA HIS A 291 0.65 -2.39 -17.96
C HIS A 291 1.02 -0.98 -17.47
N PRO A 292 2.31 -0.66 -17.33
CA PRO A 292 2.76 0.63 -16.78
C PRO A 292 2.25 1.84 -17.59
N TYR A 293 2.10 1.69 -18.91
CA TYR A 293 1.58 2.75 -19.77
C TYR A 293 0.10 3.03 -19.48
N PHE A 294 -0.73 2.01 -19.29
CA PHE A 294 -2.15 2.18 -18.94
C PHE A 294 -2.33 2.66 -17.48
N HIS A 295 -1.45 2.25 -16.58
CA HIS A 295 -1.41 2.83 -15.22
C HIS A 295 -1.22 4.35 -15.28
N LYS A 296 -0.30 4.82 -16.16
CA LYS A 296 -0.11 6.26 -16.38
C LYS A 296 -1.33 6.93 -17.00
N ALA A 297 -2.13 6.23 -17.83
CA ALA A 297 -3.39 6.76 -18.37
C ALA A 297 -4.40 7.04 -17.25
N VAL A 298 -4.58 6.09 -16.34
CA VAL A 298 -5.43 6.28 -15.15
C VAL A 298 -4.91 7.45 -14.31
N ALA A 299 -3.64 7.49 -13.99
CA ALA A 299 -3.04 8.59 -13.21
C ALA A 299 -3.25 9.97 -13.88
N THR A 300 -3.14 10.05 -15.23
CA THR A 300 -3.37 11.27 -16.00
C THR A 300 -4.84 11.72 -15.95
N ALA A 301 -5.78 10.80 -15.81
CA ALA A 301 -7.19 11.16 -15.67
C ALA A 301 -7.47 11.87 -14.33
N TYR A 302 -6.68 11.60 -13.28
CA TYR A 302 -6.76 12.23 -11.96
C TYR A 302 -5.86 13.47 -11.81
N ASP A 303 -5.20 13.92 -12.90
CA ASP A 303 -4.35 15.11 -12.85
C ASP A 303 -5.11 16.31 -12.26
N ARG A 304 -4.49 17.03 -11.31
CA ARG A 304 -5.07 18.15 -10.54
C ARG A 304 -6.16 17.77 -9.51
N LEU A 305 -6.65 16.54 -9.48
CA LEU A 305 -7.64 16.09 -8.49
C LEU A 305 -7.00 15.39 -7.31
N VAL A 306 -5.84 14.78 -7.54
CA VAL A 306 -5.08 14.03 -6.55
C VAL A 306 -3.65 14.57 -6.47
N PRO A 307 -3.08 14.78 -5.27
CA PRO A 307 -1.71 15.24 -5.10
C PRO A 307 -0.69 14.30 -5.78
N GLU A 308 0.42 14.85 -6.28
CA GLU A 308 1.50 14.06 -6.88
C GLU A 308 2.02 12.98 -5.93
N GLY A 309 2.20 11.77 -6.44
CA GLY A 309 2.70 10.62 -5.69
C GLY A 309 1.63 9.85 -4.91
N MET A 310 0.37 10.23 -4.98
CA MET A 310 -0.75 9.44 -4.48
C MET A 310 -1.33 8.55 -5.59
N GLN A 311 -1.81 7.37 -5.20
CA GLN A 311 -2.41 6.36 -6.08
C GLN A 311 -3.88 6.18 -5.72
N VAL A 312 -4.72 6.08 -6.74
CA VAL A 312 -6.15 5.80 -6.59
C VAL A 312 -6.39 4.34 -6.95
N PRO A 313 -7.19 3.59 -6.17
CA PRO A 313 -7.50 2.20 -6.52
C PRO A 313 -8.34 2.12 -7.80
N TYR A 314 -8.07 1.11 -8.61
CA TYR A 314 -8.89 0.83 -9.81
C TYR A 314 -8.95 -0.66 -10.13
N PHE A 315 -10.09 -1.06 -10.71
CA PHE A 315 -10.40 -2.42 -11.14
C PHE A 315 -11.03 -2.31 -12.53
N LEU A 316 -10.19 -2.37 -13.58
CA LEU A 316 -10.62 -2.12 -14.95
C LEU A 316 -10.53 -3.41 -15.78
N TYR A 317 -11.61 -3.72 -16.46
CA TYR A 317 -11.81 -4.92 -17.28
C TYR A 317 -11.92 -4.50 -18.74
N PHE A 318 -11.09 -5.11 -19.58
CA PHE A 318 -11.04 -4.88 -21.00
C PHE A 318 -11.55 -6.12 -21.72
N ASP A 319 -12.54 -5.94 -22.57
CA ASP A 319 -12.99 -6.92 -23.54
C ASP A 319 -12.54 -6.46 -24.93
N ILE A 320 -11.58 -7.20 -25.49
CA ILE A 320 -10.87 -6.85 -26.72
C ILE A 320 -10.82 -8.09 -27.60
N ASN A 321 -10.94 -7.89 -28.92
CA ASN A 321 -10.83 -9.00 -29.85
C ASN A 321 -9.47 -9.72 -29.67
N PRO A 322 -9.44 -11.04 -29.44
CA PRO A 322 -8.21 -11.80 -29.27
C PRO A 322 -7.17 -11.62 -30.38
N SER A 323 -7.60 -11.28 -31.61
CA SER A 323 -6.68 -11.01 -32.74
C SER A 323 -5.84 -9.76 -32.56
N ASP A 324 -6.28 -8.80 -31.74
CA ASP A 324 -5.66 -7.48 -31.59
C ASP A 324 -4.70 -7.44 -30.39
N ILE A 325 -4.52 -8.58 -29.72
CA ILE A 325 -3.66 -8.73 -28.55
C ILE A 325 -2.72 -9.94 -28.66
N ASP A 326 -1.48 -9.78 -28.20
CA ASP A 326 -0.56 -10.92 -28.01
C ASP A 326 -0.35 -11.17 -26.52
N VAL A 327 -0.83 -12.31 -26.02
CA VAL A 327 -0.74 -12.77 -24.63
C VAL A 327 0.48 -13.66 -24.39
N ASN A 328 1.10 -14.20 -25.46
CA ASN A 328 2.15 -15.22 -25.34
C ASN A 328 3.56 -14.65 -25.30
N ILE A 329 3.77 -13.51 -24.65
CA ILE A 329 5.06 -12.82 -24.58
C ILE A 329 5.92 -13.36 -23.44
N HIS A 330 5.32 -13.61 -22.28
CA HIS A 330 6.03 -14.05 -21.08
C HIS A 330 5.42 -15.34 -20.49
N PRO A 331 6.23 -16.24 -19.87
CA PRO A 331 5.71 -17.46 -19.25
C PRO A 331 4.60 -17.24 -18.22
N THR A 332 4.67 -16.12 -17.46
CA THR A 332 3.65 -15.75 -16.47
C THR A 332 2.37 -15.16 -17.07
N LYS A 333 2.38 -14.83 -18.37
CA LYS A 333 1.23 -14.24 -19.10
C LYS A 333 0.68 -12.93 -18.47
N THR A 334 1.50 -12.21 -17.74
CA THR A 334 1.10 -10.95 -17.07
C THR A 334 1.37 -9.71 -17.90
N GLU A 335 2.14 -9.85 -18.98
CA GLU A 335 2.43 -8.80 -19.96
C GLU A 335 1.69 -9.12 -21.25
N ILE A 336 0.92 -8.18 -21.74
CA ILE A 336 0.12 -8.28 -22.97
C ILE A 336 0.53 -7.14 -23.88
N LYS A 337 0.74 -7.40 -25.16
CA LYS A 337 0.91 -6.39 -26.18
C LYS A 337 -0.39 -6.16 -26.91
N PHE A 338 -0.68 -4.91 -27.17
CA PHE A 338 -1.86 -4.47 -27.91
C PHE A 338 -1.41 -3.92 -29.27
N GLU A 339 -2.18 -4.14 -30.31
CA GLU A 339 -1.90 -3.57 -31.62
C GLU A 339 -2.01 -2.04 -31.59
N ASN A 340 -2.96 -1.48 -30.85
CA ASN A 340 -3.29 -0.07 -30.82
C ASN A 340 -3.23 0.53 -29.39
N GLU A 341 -2.09 0.39 -28.68
CA GLU A 341 -1.92 0.84 -27.28
C GLU A 341 -2.26 2.33 -27.08
N GLN A 342 -1.92 3.19 -28.06
CA GLN A 342 -2.14 4.63 -27.94
C GLN A 342 -3.63 5.00 -27.98
N ALA A 343 -4.42 4.31 -28.82
CA ALA A 343 -5.85 4.54 -28.90
C ALA A 343 -6.55 4.06 -27.62
N ILE A 344 -6.19 2.88 -27.11
CA ILE A 344 -6.71 2.33 -25.85
C ILE A 344 -6.37 3.27 -24.69
N TRP A 345 -5.16 3.84 -24.67
CA TRP A 345 -4.75 4.82 -23.67
C TRP A 345 -5.70 6.04 -23.63
N GLN A 346 -6.07 6.58 -24.81
CA GLN A 346 -7.01 7.71 -24.91
C GLN A 346 -8.41 7.33 -24.42
N ILE A 347 -8.86 6.12 -24.73
CA ILE A 347 -10.16 5.60 -24.27
C ILE A 347 -10.18 5.46 -22.74
N ILE A 348 -9.10 4.93 -22.13
CA ILE A 348 -8.98 4.84 -20.68
C ILE A 348 -9.08 6.22 -20.03
N VAL A 349 -8.31 7.20 -20.52
CA VAL A 349 -8.33 8.56 -19.98
C VAL A 349 -9.73 9.17 -20.08
N ALA A 350 -10.39 9.00 -21.21
CA ALA A 350 -11.73 9.53 -21.45
C ALA A 350 -12.78 8.86 -20.53
N ALA A 351 -12.76 7.53 -20.45
CA ALA A 351 -13.70 6.75 -19.64
C ALA A 351 -13.57 7.07 -18.14
N VAL A 352 -12.33 7.16 -17.63
CA VAL A 352 -12.08 7.49 -16.22
C VAL A 352 -12.48 8.93 -15.93
N ARG A 353 -12.18 9.89 -16.81
CA ARG A 353 -12.63 11.28 -16.66
C ARG A 353 -14.15 11.43 -16.68
N ASP A 354 -14.85 10.69 -17.53
CA ASP A 354 -16.31 10.68 -17.59
C ASP A 354 -16.91 10.17 -16.27
N ALA A 355 -16.35 9.07 -15.72
CA ALA A 355 -16.78 8.54 -14.43
C ALA A 355 -16.56 9.54 -13.27
N ILE A 356 -15.43 10.24 -13.25
CA ILE A 356 -15.12 11.26 -12.25
C ILE A 356 -16.02 12.49 -12.47
N GLY A 357 -16.29 12.89 -13.71
CA GLY A 357 -17.15 14.02 -14.07
C GLY A 357 -18.57 13.81 -13.57
N LYS A 358 -19.15 12.64 -13.82
CA LYS A 358 -20.48 12.26 -13.30
C LYS A 358 -20.59 12.31 -11.78
N PHE A 359 -19.50 12.06 -11.06
CA PHE A 359 -19.46 12.17 -9.60
C PHE A 359 -19.32 13.63 -9.14
N ASN A 360 -18.53 14.43 -9.88
CA ASN A 360 -18.31 15.85 -9.59
C ASN A 360 -19.44 16.77 -10.14
N ASP A 361 -20.38 16.22 -10.90
CA ASP A 361 -21.64 16.91 -11.13
C ASP A 361 -22.30 17.14 -9.80
N ILE A 362 -21.92 18.26 -9.21
CA ILE A 362 -22.40 18.83 -7.96
C ILE A 362 -23.91 18.68 -7.97
N PRO A 363 -24.53 18.18 -6.89
CA PRO A 363 -25.94 18.42 -6.72
C PRO A 363 -26.11 19.92 -6.90
N SER A 364 -26.78 20.33 -7.98
CA SER A 364 -27.26 21.70 -8.11
C SER A 364 -27.80 22.01 -6.73
N ILE A 365 -27.23 23.05 -6.09
CA ILE A 365 -27.78 23.52 -4.82
C ILE A 365 -29.20 23.89 -5.21
N ASP A 366 -30.10 23.00 -4.95
CA ASP A 366 -31.52 23.22 -5.08
C ASP A 366 -31.79 24.18 -3.93
N PHE A 367 -31.67 25.45 -4.25
CA PHE A 367 -32.16 26.49 -3.38
C PHE A 367 -33.67 26.22 -3.34
N ASP A 368 -34.11 25.67 -2.23
CA ASP A 368 -35.50 25.46 -1.95
C ASP A 368 -36.20 26.80 -2.16
N THR A 369 -36.84 26.95 -3.34
CA THR A 369 -37.53 28.14 -3.77
C THR A 369 -38.95 28.20 -3.14
N VAL A 370 -39.29 27.18 -2.35
CA VAL A 370 -40.53 27.13 -1.56
C VAL A 370 -40.44 28.20 -0.47
N GLY A 371 -41.04 29.33 -0.74
CA GLY A 371 -41.09 30.48 0.19
C GLY A 371 -40.37 31.74 -0.26
N ARG A 372 -39.79 31.78 -1.47
CA ARG A 372 -39.38 33.06 -2.08
C ARG A 372 -40.64 33.82 -2.51
N PRO A 373 -40.78 35.07 -2.05
CA PRO A 373 -41.83 35.95 -2.61
C PRO A 373 -41.54 36.08 -4.13
N ASP A 374 -42.57 35.93 -4.95
CA ASP A 374 -42.49 36.16 -6.39
C ASP A 374 -41.78 37.50 -6.65
N ILE A 375 -40.66 37.43 -7.34
CA ILE A 375 -40.02 38.64 -7.83
C ILE A 375 -40.97 39.22 -8.89
N PRO A 376 -41.59 40.35 -8.63
CA PRO A 376 -42.55 40.93 -9.58
C PRO A 376 -41.76 41.17 -10.90
N VAL A 377 -42.30 40.57 -11.99
CA VAL A 377 -41.75 40.79 -13.32
C VAL A 377 -42.00 42.29 -13.63
N PHE A 378 -40.90 42.99 -13.94
CA PHE A 378 -40.94 44.41 -14.32
C PHE A 378 -41.82 44.56 -15.56
N ASP A 379 -42.91 45.29 -15.41
CA ASP A 379 -43.81 45.65 -16.52
C ASP A 379 -43.51 47.10 -16.88
N PRO A 380 -42.87 47.38 -18.05
CA PRO A 380 -42.46 48.74 -18.43
C PRO A 380 -43.64 49.68 -18.66
N ASP A 381 -44.86 49.16 -18.81
CA ASP A 381 -46.06 49.97 -19.06
C ASP A 381 -46.88 50.34 -17.79
N ARG A 382 -46.54 49.71 -16.65
CA ARG A 382 -47.25 49.94 -15.37
C ARG A 382 -46.45 50.63 -14.31
N ASP A 383 -45.14 50.56 -14.33
CA ASP A 383 -44.32 51.09 -13.26
C ASP A 383 -43.77 52.48 -13.62
N ASN A 384 -44.35 53.50 -13.05
CA ASN A 384 -43.85 54.85 -13.10
C ASN A 384 -42.59 54.96 -12.21
N ILE A 385 -41.40 54.76 -12.83
CA ILE A 385 -40.14 54.81 -12.13
C ILE A 385 -39.86 56.22 -11.63
N GLN A 386 -40.14 56.50 -10.38
CA GLN A 386 -39.58 57.66 -9.70
C GLN A 386 -38.13 57.27 -9.31
N LEU A 387 -37.18 57.90 -10.01
CA LEU A 387 -35.74 57.79 -9.66
C LEU A 387 -35.57 58.23 -8.22
N PRO A 388 -34.91 57.47 -7.35
CA PRO A 388 -34.62 57.87 -6.00
C PRO A 388 -33.85 59.19 -5.97
N LYS A 389 -34.47 60.22 -5.40
CA LYS A 389 -33.77 61.49 -5.13
C LYS A 389 -32.73 61.25 -4.07
N VAL A 390 -31.47 61.28 -4.44
CA VAL A 390 -30.37 61.32 -3.49
C VAL A 390 -30.36 62.67 -2.80
N SER A 391 -30.82 62.73 -1.55
CA SER A 391 -30.65 63.90 -0.72
C SER A 391 -29.25 63.84 -0.11
N TYR A 392 -28.38 64.69 -0.57
CA TYR A 392 -27.06 64.89 0.03
C TYR A 392 -27.21 65.77 1.26
N ASN A 393 -26.84 65.24 2.44
CA ASN A 393 -26.73 66.03 3.65
C ASN A 393 -25.27 66.54 3.79
N PRO A 394 -24.99 67.84 3.57
CA PRO A 394 -23.63 68.39 3.61
C PRO A 394 -23.00 68.37 4.98
N ASP A 395 -23.80 68.21 6.05
CA ASP A 395 -23.34 68.21 7.46
C ASP A 395 -23.17 66.81 8.05
N TYR A 396 -23.29 65.74 7.23
CA TYR A 396 -23.05 64.36 7.69
C TYR A 396 -21.56 64.07 7.86
N ASN A 397 -21.15 64.00 9.13
CA ASN A 397 -19.79 63.58 9.51
C ASN A 397 -19.85 62.20 10.14
N PRO A 398 -19.37 61.19 9.47
CA PRO A 398 -19.39 59.80 9.98
C PRO A 398 -18.46 59.56 11.18
N PHE A 399 -17.64 60.55 11.54
CA PHE A 399 -16.69 60.46 12.67
C PHE A 399 -17.06 61.37 13.85
N ALA A 400 -18.23 62.00 13.85
CA ALA A 400 -18.69 62.77 15.00
C ALA A 400 -19.40 61.85 16.03
N SER A 401 -18.77 61.65 17.17
CA SER A 401 -19.36 60.97 18.33
C SER A 401 -20.50 61.81 18.91
N SER A 402 -21.74 61.32 18.84
CA SER A 402 -22.90 61.92 19.46
C SER A 402 -22.89 61.70 20.96
N SER A 403 -22.56 62.73 21.71
CA SER A 403 -22.85 62.81 23.16
C SER A 403 -24.32 63.20 23.37
N SER A 404 -25.03 62.34 24.09
CA SER A 404 -26.23 62.55 24.93
C SER A 404 -27.08 63.78 24.73
N HIS A 405 -28.40 63.58 24.52
CA HIS A 405 -29.41 64.34 25.30
C HIS A 405 -30.69 63.52 25.48
N SER A 406 -31.11 63.51 26.73
CA SER A 406 -32.33 62.95 27.30
C SER A 406 -33.61 63.68 26.87
N GLY A 407 -34.72 63.02 26.75
CA GLY A 407 -36.03 63.65 26.72
C GLY A 407 -37.24 62.81 26.32
N LYS A 408 -37.89 62.21 27.28
CA LYS A 408 -39.29 61.96 27.54
C LYS A 408 -40.31 61.65 26.41
N SER A 409 -41.00 60.53 26.67
CA SER A 409 -42.44 60.24 26.63
C SER A 409 -43.11 59.92 25.32
N GLY A 410 -43.81 58.76 25.34
CA GLY A 410 -45.00 58.53 24.53
C GLY A 410 -45.21 57.03 24.20
N GLN A 411 -46.13 56.44 24.97
CA GLN A 411 -46.77 55.12 24.81
C GLN A 411 -47.16 54.72 23.38
N SER A 412 -46.89 53.49 22.99
CA SER A 412 -47.93 52.47 22.74
C SER A 412 -47.29 51.26 22.01
N GLY A 413 -47.81 50.12 22.43
CA GLY A 413 -47.26 48.79 22.16
C GLY A 413 -47.37 48.26 20.76
N SER A 414 -46.54 47.33 20.50
CA SER A 414 -46.85 46.05 19.85
C SER A 414 -45.63 45.13 19.83
N HIS A 415 -45.90 43.86 19.92
CA HIS A 415 -44.97 42.75 20.03
C HIS A 415 -43.98 42.68 18.86
N GLY A 416 -42.69 42.61 19.18
CA GLY A 416 -41.65 42.34 18.21
C GLY A 416 -40.50 41.60 18.89
N ILE A 417 -40.24 40.45 18.40
CA ILE A 417 -39.19 39.49 18.75
C ILE A 417 -37.83 40.17 18.69
N SER A 418 -37.08 40.14 19.76
CA SER A 418 -35.71 40.63 19.86
C SER A 418 -34.72 39.62 19.21
N PRO A 419 -33.81 40.03 18.34
CA PRO A 419 -32.63 39.24 18.02
C PRO A 419 -31.57 39.45 19.09
N ALA A 420 -30.97 38.35 19.53
CA ALA A 420 -29.93 38.28 20.54
C ALA A 420 -28.66 39.07 20.18
N GLY A 421 -28.26 39.89 21.13
CA GLY A 421 -26.95 40.29 21.57
C GLY A 421 -25.78 40.35 20.60
N THR A 422 -25.50 41.57 20.12
CA THR A 422 -24.13 41.95 19.80
C THR A 422 -23.37 42.20 21.11
N ALA A 423 -22.60 41.23 21.55
CA ALA A 423 -21.67 41.44 22.67
C ALA A 423 -20.67 42.53 22.24
N SER A 424 -20.65 43.58 23.05
CA SER A 424 -19.72 44.70 22.89
C SER A 424 -18.28 44.19 23.03
N TRP A 425 -17.48 44.39 22.01
CA TRP A 425 -16.04 44.07 22.01
C TRP A 425 -15.26 44.83 23.09
N GLN A 426 -15.84 45.88 23.71
CA GLN A 426 -15.27 46.64 24.79
C GLN A 426 -15.18 45.89 26.12
N ALA A 427 -16.09 44.93 26.37
CA ALA A 427 -16.04 44.10 27.59
C ALA A 427 -14.88 43.08 27.60
N LEU A 428 -14.21 42.90 26.46
CA LEU A 428 -13.02 42.01 26.35
C LEU A 428 -11.72 42.70 26.76
N TYR A 429 -11.69 44.03 26.81
CA TYR A 429 -10.50 44.82 27.14
C TYR A 429 -10.49 45.31 28.59
N ASP A 430 -11.59 45.35 29.29
CA ASP A 430 -11.69 45.80 30.68
C ASP A 430 -11.06 44.86 31.71
N GLY A 431 -10.57 43.70 31.28
CA GLY A 431 -9.87 42.74 32.15
C GLY A 431 -8.33 42.86 32.22
N LEU A 432 -7.72 43.72 31.41
CA LEU A 432 -6.23 43.78 31.30
C LEU A 432 -5.56 44.95 32.04
N GLU A 433 -6.32 45.87 32.67
CA GLU A 433 -5.78 47.04 33.34
C GLU A 433 -5.79 47.00 34.86
N SER A 434 -6.02 45.89 35.51
CA SER A 434 -6.02 45.82 36.97
C SER A 434 -4.98 44.87 37.55
N SER A 435 -3.72 45.15 37.31
CA SER A 435 -2.64 44.65 38.19
C SER A 435 -1.36 45.43 38.05
N SER A 436 -1.35 46.71 38.43
CA SER A 436 -0.15 47.37 38.94
C SER A 436 -0.51 48.67 39.70
N SER A 437 -0.91 48.52 40.96
CA SER A 437 -0.93 49.64 41.91
C SER A 437 0.10 49.38 43.02
N GLY A 438 1.17 50.11 43.04
CA GLY A 438 2.21 50.02 44.04
C GLY A 438 3.22 51.15 43.97
N ARG A 439 2.80 52.35 44.35
CA ARG A 439 3.57 53.43 44.99
C ARG A 439 4.94 53.85 44.43
N GLY A 440 5.03 55.18 44.21
CA GLY A 440 6.28 55.96 44.38
C GLY A 440 6.31 57.23 43.55
N ASP A 441 6.07 58.34 44.20
CA ASP A 441 6.15 59.73 43.78
C ASP A 441 7.35 60.14 42.99
N ALA A 442 7.14 61.10 42.10
CA ALA A 442 7.84 62.33 41.90
C ALA A 442 8.33 62.64 40.47
N SER A 443 7.65 63.63 39.94
CA SER A 443 8.17 64.82 39.21
C SER A 443 8.97 64.65 37.90
N SER A 444 8.33 65.24 36.88
CA SER A 444 8.85 66.26 35.93
C SER A 444 9.98 65.88 34.97
N ALA A 445 9.63 65.99 33.71
CA ALA A 445 10.32 66.71 32.63
C ALA A 445 11.85 66.54 32.51
N ASP A 446 12.25 66.00 31.41
CA ASP A 446 13.21 66.58 30.43
C ASP A 446 13.54 65.50 29.39
N LEU A 447 13.14 65.69 28.18
CA LEU A 447 13.92 66.23 27.06
C LEU A 447 15.22 65.48 26.75
N PHE A 448 15.21 64.89 25.61
CA PHE A 448 16.30 64.59 24.71
C PHE A 448 17.68 65.02 25.15
N GLU A 449 18.55 64.09 25.46
CA GLU A 449 20.01 64.30 25.44
C GLU A 449 20.65 63.18 24.59
N PHE A 450 21.30 63.64 23.52
CA PHE A 450 22.22 62.87 22.71
C PHE A 450 23.44 62.54 23.59
N SER A 451 23.73 61.31 23.79
CA SER A 451 25.00 60.85 24.37
C SER A 451 25.78 60.02 23.36
N GLU A 452 27.04 60.35 23.28
CA GLU A 452 28.12 59.92 22.39
C GLU A 452 28.31 58.40 22.29
N PRO A 453 29.01 57.90 21.26
CA PRO A 453 29.21 56.46 21.00
C PRO A 453 30.16 55.85 22.04
N MET A 454 29.68 55.03 22.91
CA MET A 454 30.46 54.16 23.77
C MET A 454 31.07 52.98 22.99
N ALA A 455 32.35 52.76 23.24
CA ALA A 455 33.23 51.77 22.64
C ALA A 455 32.68 50.36 22.67
N PRO A 456 32.95 49.52 21.65
CA PRO A 456 32.43 48.14 21.52
C PRO A 456 33.29 47.14 22.31
N SER A 457 33.09 47.03 23.63
CA SER A 457 33.80 46.01 24.42
C SER A 457 33.05 45.45 25.63
N ALA A 458 31.72 45.51 25.66
CA ALA A 458 30.94 44.94 26.76
C ALA A 458 29.63 44.26 26.36
N LEU A 459 29.53 43.68 25.15
CA LEU A 459 28.32 43.00 24.66
C LEU A 459 28.54 41.52 24.40
N LEU A 460 29.43 40.85 25.17
CA LEU A 460 29.62 39.40 25.09
C LEU A 460 29.48 38.74 26.46
N ASP A 461 28.57 39.19 27.30
CA ASP A 461 28.13 38.41 28.48
C ASP A 461 26.77 37.82 28.22
N GLU A 462 26.77 36.48 28.04
CA GLU A 462 25.74 35.48 28.33
C GLU A 462 24.27 35.93 28.17
N LYS A 463 23.85 36.31 26.96
CA LYS A 463 22.45 36.21 26.57
C LYS A 463 22.24 34.86 25.90
N SER A 464 21.27 34.13 26.43
CA SER A 464 20.75 32.89 25.82
C SER A 464 20.63 33.07 24.30
N PRO A 465 21.05 32.10 23.50
CA PRO A 465 21.07 32.20 22.05
C PRO A 465 19.68 32.58 21.54
N VAL A 466 19.55 33.73 20.92
CA VAL A 466 18.28 34.13 20.30
C VAL A 466 18.07 33.26 19.08
N HIS A 467 17.09 32.35 19.16
CA HIS A 467 16.70 31.53 18.06
C HIS A 467 15.70 32.27 17.18
N TYR A 468 15.86 32.16 15.88
CA TYR A 468 14.96 32.78 14.91
C TYR A 468 14.38 31.69 13.99
N GLN A 469 13.04 31.67 13.84
CA GLN A 469 12.35 30.74 12.92
C GLN A 469 12.07 31.42 11.58
N TYR A 470 12.53 30.82 10.48
CA TYR A 470 12.28 31.30 9.13
C TYR A 470 11.21 30.49 8.42
N LYS A 471 10.11 31.12 8.01
CA LYS A 471 8.97 30.56 7.29
C LYS A 471 8.33 29.31 7.94
N GLY A 472 8.40 29.16 9.26
CA GLY A 472 7.88 27.97 9.94
C GLY A 472 8.55 26.66 9.51
N LYS A 473 9.78 26.74 8.98
CA LYS A 473 10.49 25.59 8.42
C LYS A 473 11.90 25.42 8.97
N TYR A 474 12.63 26.51 9.13
CA TYR A 474 14.01 26.50 9.57
C TYR A 474 14.17 27.25 10.88
N VAL A 475 14.92 26.69 11.79
CA VAL A 475 15.38 27.35 13.01
C VAL A 475 16.82 27.76 12.79
N MET A 476 17.10 29.06 13.00
CA MET A 476 18.43 29.67 12.84
C MET A 476 18.97 30.10 14.19
N THR A 477 20.22 29.79 14.45
CA THR A 477 20.91 30.20 15.68
C THR A 477 22.35 30.55 15.41
N ALA A 478 22.84 31.56 16.12
CA ALA A 478 24.25 31.98 16.04
C ALA A 478 25.14 30.97 16.76
N VAL A 479 26.22 30.56 16.10
CA VAL A 479 27.26 29.68 16.67
C VAL A 479 28.63 30.35 16.45
N LYS A 480 29.63 29.95 17.23
CA LYS A 480 30.99 30.54 17.12
C LYS A 480 31.60 30.50 15.71
N SER A 481 31.18 29.51 14.89
CA SER A 481 31.67 29.28 13.51
C SER A 481 30.84 29.98 12.44
N GLY A 482 29.71 30.63 12.79
CA GLY A 482 28.81 31.28 11.83
C GLY A 482 27.34 31.15 12.20
N LEU A 483 26.48 31.01 11.18
CA LEU A 483 25.02 30.81 11.34
C LEU A 483 24.64 29.36 11.12
N MET A 484 24.09 28.70 12.15
CA MET A 484 23.56 27.37 12.03
C MET A 484 22.08 27.42 11.62
N ILE A 485 21.71 26.65 10.59
CA ILE A 485 20.39 26.53 10.04
C ILE A 485 19.93 25.08 10.22
N ILE A 486 18.82 24.86 10.93
CA ILE A 486 18.26 23.57 11.28
C ILE A 486 16.90 23.42 10.62
N ASP A 487 16.63 22.33 9.90
CA ASP A 487 15.30 21.98 9.43
C ASP A 487 14.49 21.40 10.60
N GLN A 488 13.45 22.11 11.07
CA GLN A 488 12.66 21.75 12.26
C GLN A 488 11.97 20.39 12.10
N HIS A 489 11.44 20.08 10.91
CA HIS A 489 10.75 18.80 10.65
C HIS A 489 11.72 17.63 10.68
N ARG A 490 12.88 17.77 10.02
CA ARG A 490 13.92 16.73 10.00
C ARG A 490 14.57 16.52 11.37
N ALA A 491 14.78 17.60 12.13
CA ALA A 491 15.25 17.53 13.51
C ALA A 491 14.26 16.73 14.39
N SER A 492 12.97 17.07 14.28
CA SER A 492 11.92 16.35 15.01
C SER A 492 11.85 14.85 14.65
N ILE A 493 11.98 14.50 13.35
CA ILE A 493 12.06 13.08 12.93
C ILE A 493 13.20 12.36 13.63
N ARG A 494 14.39 12.98 13.68
CA ARG A 494 15.57 12.37 14.32
C ARG A 494 15.37 12.15 15.82
N ILE A 495 14.88 13.16 16.50
CA ILE A 495 14.62 13.10 17.95
C ILE A 495 13.63 11.98 18.29
N LEU A 496 12.52 11.92 17.56
CA LEU A 496 11.49 10.91 17.77
C LEU A 496 11.98 9.50 17.42
N PHE A 497 12.74 9.37 16.34
CA PHE A 497 13.34 8.08 15.96
C PHE A 497 14.26 7.52 17.03
N ASP A 498 15.19 8.33 17.57
CA ASP A 498 16.11 7.91 18.62
C ASP A 498 15.36 7.60 19.93
N ARG A 499 14.29 8.35 20.24
CA ARG A 499 13.42 8.10 21.39
C ARG A 499 12.73 6.74 21.27
N TYR A 500 12.10 6.41 20.13
CA TYR A 500 11.43 5.11 19.93
C TYR A 500 12.44 3.97 19.83
N ALA A 501 13.60 4.17 19.22
CA ALA A 501 14.67 3.18 19.16
C ALA A 501 15.22 2.86 20.58
N GLY A 502 15.36 3.86 21.44
CA GLY A 502 15.75 3.69 22.84
C GLY A 502 14.74 2.89 23.66
N LEU A 503 13.45 3.11 23.44
CA LEU A 503 12.38 2.34 24.08
C LEU A 503 12.40 0.87 23.65
N ALA A 504 12.61 0.60 22.37
CA ALA A 504 12.75 -0.77 21.85
C ALA A 504 14.01 -1.49 22.39
N ALA A 505 15.12 -0.77 22.57
CA ALA A 505 16.36 -1.34 23.11
C ALA A 505 16.29 -1.65 24.62
N SER A 506 15.51 -0.88 25.39
CA SER A 506 15.30 -1.11 26.82
C SER A 506 14.41 -2.34 27.11
N SER A 507 13.75 -2.87 26.11
CA SER A 507 12.88 -4.07 26.16
C SER A 507 13.64 -5.39 26.00
N GLY A 508 14.97 -5.38 25.83
CA GLY A 508 15.82 -6.58 25.76
C GLY A 508 15.84 -7.34 27.09
N PRO A 509 16.04 -8.70 27.10
CA PRO A 509 16.07 -9.48 28.31
C PRO A 509 17.22 -9.00 29.20
N SER A 510 16.90 -8.34 30.30
CA SER A 510 17.85 -8.00 31.35
C SER A 510 18.31 -9.29 32.03
N LEU A 511 19.53 -9.73 31.70
CA LEU A 511 20.26 -10.82 32.35
C LEU A 511 20.81 -10.34 33.72
N SER A 512 19.94 -9.94 34.65
CA SER A 512 20.31 -9.85 36.07
C SER A 512 19.08 -9.53 36.93
N ALA A 513 18.32 -10.56 37.30
CA ALA A 513 17.48 -10.48 38.50
C ALA A 513 17.88 -11.61 39.45
N PRO A 514 18.10 -11.34 40.74
CA PRO A 514 18.39 -12.38 41.72
C PRO A 514 17.15 -13.25 41.96
N SER A 515 17.40 -14.56 42.00
CA SER A 515 16.44 -15.62 42.30
C SER A 515 15.70 -15.36 43.60
N GLY A 516 14.36 -15.28 43.53
CA GLY A 516 13.51 -15.41 44.71
C GLY A 516 12.18 -14.70 44.61
N SER A 517 11.22 -15.35 43.96
CA SER A 517 9.80 -15.49 44.35
C SER A 517 8.97 -16.00 43.20
N SER A 518 8.43 -17.18 43.36
CA SER A 518 7.45 -17.82 42.50
C SER A 518 6.10 -17.14 42.65
N ASP A 519 5.73 -16.30 41.71
CA ASP A 519 4.33 -15.96 41.46
C ASP A 519 4.09 -15.97 39.94
N CYS A 520 3.19 -16.85 39.51
CA CYS A 520 2.76 -17.02 38.13
C CYS A 520 1.90 -15.83 37.72
N GLY A 521 2.52 -14.69 37.44
CA GLY A 521 1.91 -13.54 36.74
C GLY A 521 2.57 -13.39 35.37
N SER A 522 1.78 -13.41 34.32
CA SER A 522 2.15 -13.12 32.95
C SER A 522 3.19 -12.00 32.92
N ALA A 523 4.43 -12.30 32.53
CA ALA A 523 5.50 -11.33 32.41
C ALA A 523 5.07 -10.33 31.29
N ALA A 524 4.64 -9.15 31.73
CA ALA A 524 4.32 -8.05 30.83
C ALA A 524 5.62 -7.68 30.10
N VAL A 525 5.61 -7.81 28.79
CA VAL A 525 6.68 -7.30 27.91
C VAL A 525 6.75 -5.79 28.17
N PRO A 526 7.92 -5.22 28.50
CA PRO A 526 8.04 -3.79 28.69
C PRO A 526 7.73 -3.09 27.36
N SER A 527 6.55 -2.47 27.30
CA SER A 527 6.09 -1.68 26.14
C SER A 527 6.30 -0.20 26.41
N ALA A 528 6.45 0.58 25.33
CA ALA A 528 6.41 2.03 25.41
C ALA A 528 5.09 2.50 26.06
N PRO A 529 5.06 3.64 26.75
CA PRO A 529 3.85 4.16 27.35
C PRO A 529 2.77 4.38 26.29
N SER A 530 1.62 3.72 26.49
CA SER A 530 0.45 3.79 25.62
C SER A 530 -0.58 4.76 26.19
N GLN A 531 -1.08 5.63 25.34
CA GLN A 531 -2.23 6.48 25.65
C GLN A 531 -3.50 5.78 25.20
N ARG A 532 -4.38 5.45 26.13
CA ARG A 532 -5.66 4.81 25.80
C ARG A 532 -6.60 5.81 25.14
N LEU A 533 -7.24 5.36 24.06
CA LEU A 533 -8.29 6.12 23.38
C LEU A 533 -9.57 6.06 24.22
N LEU A 534 -10.26 7.20 24.33
CA LEU A 534 -11.53 7.29 25.06
C LEU A 534 -12.61 6.42 24.39
N PHE A 535 -12.59 6.36 23.07
CA PHE A 535 -13.43 5.51 22.24
C PHE A 535 -12.52 4.66 21.34
N PRO A 536 -12.50 3.33 21.53
CA PRO A 536 -11.77 2.44 20.63
C PRO A 536 -12.32 2.59 19.20
N GLU A 537 -11.40 2.74 18.25
CA GLU A 537 -11.75 2.83 16.83
C GLU A 537 -11.55 1.46 16.18
N THR A 538 -12.48 1.06 15.30
CA THR A 538 -12.36 -0.23 14.59
C THR A 538 -11.89 -0.02 13.17
N VAL A 539 -10.94 -0.88 12.74
CA VAL A 539 -10.40 -0.90 11.39
C VAL A 539 -10.53 -2.30 10.81
N GLN A 540 -11.03 -2.39 9.58
CA GLN A 540 -11.11 -3.63 8.84
C GLN A 540 -10.00 -3.65 7.78
N PHE A 541 -9.23 -4.73 7.76
CA PHE A 541 -8.15 -4.97 6.80
C PHE A 541 -8.57 -6.00 5.76
N SER A 542 -7.93 -5.97 4.59
CA SER A 542 -7.98 -7.10 3.66
C SER A 542 -7.26 -8.30 4.28
N PRO A 543 -7.55 -9.53 3.86
CA PRO A 543 -6.86 -10.72 4.40
C PRO A 543 -5.34 -10.66 4.24
N ALA A 544 -4.84 -10.07 3.15
CA ALA A 544 -3.41 -9.87 2.92
C ALA A 544 -2.79 -8.89 3.93
N GLU A 545 -3.46 -7.76 4.17
CA GLU A 545 -3.04 -6.76 5.16
C GLU A 545 -3.11 -7.30 6.59
N ALA A 546 -4.14 -8.09 6.92
CA ALA A 546 -4.29 -8.72 8.23
C ALA A 546 -3.12 -9.66 8.55
N VAL A 547 -2.65 -10.46 7.59
CA VAL A 547 -1.46 -11.30 7.74
C VAL A 547 -0.21 -10.48 7.99
N VAL A 548 -0.05 -9.35 7.29
CA VAL A 548 1.07 -8.43 7.52
C VAL A 548 0.98 -7.82 8.90
N LEU A 549 -0.21 -7.35 9.31
CA LEU A 549 -0.43 -6.78 10.64
C LEU A 549 -0.10 -7.77 11.77
N GLU A 550 -0.52 -9.04 11.65
CA GLU A 550 -0.19 -10.08 12.63
C GLU A 550 1.33 -10.28 12.80
N ASN A 551 2.09 -10.18 11.71
CA ASN A 551 3.54 -10.31 11.76
C ASN A 551 4.24 -9.13 12.45
N ILE A 552 3.67 -7.93 12.37
CA ILE A 552 4.23 -6.71 12.99
C ILE A 552 3.56 -6.35 14.32
N LEU A 553 2.56 -7.13 14.76
CA LEU A 553 1.76 -6.83 15.96
C LEU A 553 2.61 -6.74 17.22
N SER A 554 3.61 -7.63 17.37
CA SER A 554 4.56 -7.61 18.48
C SER A 554 5.40 -6.33 18.48
N ASP A 555 5.84 -5.88 17.30
CA ASP A 555 6.63 -4.65 17.16
C ASP A 555 5.76 -3.41 17.47
N LEU A 556 4.52 -3.39 16.99
CA LEU A 556 3.57 -2.32 17.29
C LEU A 556 3.24 -2.24 18.79
N THR A 557 3.05 -3.39 19.45
CA THR A 557 2.82 -3.44 20.89
C THR A 557 4.04 -2.91 21.67
N THR A 558 5.26 -3.25 21.26
CA THR A 558 6.50 -2.72 21.86
C THR A 558 6.59 -1.20 21.70
N LEU A 559 6.09 -0.66 20.59
CA LEU A 559 6.05 0.77 20.31
C LEU A 559 4.91 1.52 21.03
N GLY A 560 4.03 0.80 21.74
CA GLY A 560 2.96 1.38 22.54
C GLY A 560 1.59 1.44 21.86
N PHE A 561 1.39 0.74 20.74
CA PHE A 561 0.04 0.52 20.20
C PHE A 561 -0.65 -0.61 20.96
N ASP A 562 -1.92 -0.39 21.30
CA ASP A 562 -2.79 -1.41 21.90
C ASP A 562 -3.88 -1.77 20.88
N LEU A 563 -3.71 -2.95 20.27
CA LEU A 563 -4.59 -3.47 19.22
C LEU A 563 -5.23 -4.79 19.70
N SER A 564 -6.54 -4.94 19.54
CA SER A 564 -7.24 -6.19 19.82
C SER A 564 -7.92 -6.73 18.55
N ASN A 565 -7.74 -8.02 18.29
CA ASN A 565 -8.38 -8.71 17.17
C ASN A 565 -9.84 -9.03 17.53
N LEU A 566 -10.79 -8.51 16.75
CA LEU A 566 -12.24 -8.75 16.93
C LEU A 566 -12.75 -9.91 16.06
N GLY A 567 -11.89 -10.52 15.24
CA GLY A 567 -12.26 -11.54 14.26
C GLY A 567 -12.64 -10.96 12.91
N GLY A 568 -12.67 -11.80 11.85
CA GLY A 568 -13.04 -11.38 10.49
C GLY A 568 -12.15 -10.27 9.92
N ASN A 569 -10.84 -10.30 10.20
CA ASN A 569 -9.85 -9.30 9.79
C ASN A 569 -10.13 -7.87 10.32
N THR A 570 -10.92 -7.77 11.40
CA THR A 570 -11.25 -6.49 12.06
C THR A 570 -10.47 -6.37 13.36
N TYR A 571 -9.85 -5.21 13.56
CA TYR A 571 -9.07 -4.89 14.74
C TYR A 571 -9.62 -3.63 15.43
N ALA A 572 -9.62 -3.62 16.75
CA ALA A 572 -9.90 -2.43 17.54
C ALA A 572 -8.59 -1.80 17.98
N VAL A 573 -8.48 -0.50 17.81
CA VAL A 573 -7.39 0.34 18.31
C VAL A 573 -7.81 0.89 19.66
N ASN A 574 -7.26 0.35 20.75
CA ASN A 574 -7.58 0.75 22.11
C ASN A 574 -6.63 1.83 22.63
N GLY A 575 -5.41 1.88 22.08
CA GLY A 575 -4.38 2.83 22.52
C GLY A 575 -3.32 3.09 21.44
N ILE A 576 -2.72 4.26 21.53
CA ILE A 576 -1.63 4.73 20.66
C ILE A 576 -0.42 5.16 21.49
N PRO A 577 0.79 5.19 20.93
CA PRO A 577 1.96 5.72 21.61
C PRO A 577 1.76 7.17 22.07
N VAL A 578 2.29 7.51 23.24
CA VAL A 578 2.25 8.86 23.78
C VAL A 578 3.00 9.83 22.85
N GLY A 579 2.37 10.99 22.56
CA GLY A 579 2.93 12.01 21.67
C GLY A 579 2.43 11.94 20.23
N LEU A 580 1.38 11.14 19.96
CA LEU A 580 0.67 11.09 18.67
C LEU A 580 -0.68 11.81 18.73
N ASP A 581 -0.82 12.81 19.61
CA ASP A 581 -2.05 13.57 19.79
C ASP A 581 -2.48 14.26 18.50
N GLY A 582 -3.75 14.11 18.12
CA GLY A 582 -4.33 14.74 16.94
C GLY A 582 -4.06 14.00 15.62
N ILE A 583 -3.38 12.85 15.63
CA ILE A 583 -3.19 12.01 14.45
C ILE A 583 -4.33 10.99 14.38
N ASN A 584 -4.86 10.75 13.17
CA ASN A 584 -5.86 9.71 12.95
C ASN A 584 -5.24 8.31 13.17
N PRO A 585 -5.65 7.56 14.20
CA PRO A 585 -5.04 6.28 14.54
C PRO A 585 -5.21 5.23 13.43
N ILE A 586 -6.39 5.19 12.80
CA ILE A 586 -6.71 4.26 11.70
C ILE A 586 -5.78 4.52 10.52
N GLY A 587 -5.69 5.77 10.08
CA GLY A 587 -4.85 6.16 8.94
C GLY A 587 -3.38 5.83 9.17
N LEU A 588 -2.89 6.03 10.39
CA LEU A 588 -1.51 5.70 10.75
C LEU A 588 -1.25 4.19 10.69
N ILE A 589 -2.11 3.37 11.27
CA ILE A 589 -1.95 1.91 11.26
C ILE A 589 -2.05 1.35 9.85
N GLN A 590 -2.99 1.83 9.04
CA GLN A 590 -3.10 1.44 7.63
C GLN A 590 -1.82 1.79 6.84
N GLN A 591 -1.24 2.97 7.09
CA GLN A 591 0.04 3.35 6.48
C GLN A 591 1.18 2.43 6.92
N LEU A 592 1.28 2.09 8.20
CA LEU A 592 2.31 1.19 8.73
C LEU A 592 2.21 -0.22 8.13
N VAL A 593 0.99 -0.75 7.99
CA VAL A 593 0.73 -2.04 7.33
C VAL A 593 1.10 -2.00 5.85
N ALA A 594 0.74 -0.94 5.14
CA ALA A 594 1.11 -0.78 3.73
C ALA A 594 2.64 -0.71 3.54
N GLU A 595 3.35 0.05 4.39
CA GLU A 595 4.82 0.12 4.35
C GLU A 595 5.48 -1.22 4.70
N ALA A 596 4.94 -1.97 5.67
CA ALA A 596 5.43 -3.29 6.01
C ALA A 596 5.21 -4.31 4.87
N SER A 597 4.11 -4.18 4.13
CA SER A 597 3.83 -4.99 2.93
C SER A 597 4.86 -4.76 1.82
N ASP A 598 5.23 -3.51 1.57
CA ASP A 598 6.24 -3.14 0.56
C ASP A 598 7.63 -3.68 0.90
N HIS A 599 8.03 -3.64 2.18
CA HIS A 599 9.31 -4.20 2.63
C HIS A 599 9.38 -5.72 2.49
N GLY A 600 8.26 -6.43 2.52
CA GLY A 600 8.17 -7.87 2.21
C GLY A 600 8.40 -8.19 0.73
N ALA A 601 8.07 -7.26 -0.18
CA ALA A 601 8.12 -7.44 -1.62
C ALA A 601 9.42 -6.95 -2.28
N SER A 602 10.10 -5.95 -1.70
CA SER A 602 11.29 -5.32 -2.29
C SER A 602 12.36 -5.10 -1.24
N ILE A 603 13.44 -5.87 -1.31
CA ILE A 603 14.71 -5.49 -0.69
C ILE A 603 15.25 -4.35 -1.56
N SER A 604 14.89 -3.12 -1.25
CA SER A 604 15.60 -1.96 -1.79
C SER A 604 17.01 -1.94 -1.19
N PRO A 605 18.06 -2.08 -2.00
CA PRO A 605 19.42 -2.17 -1.47
C PRO A 605 19.95 -0.89 -0.82
N SER A 606 19.17 0.19 -0.82
CA SER A 606 19.60 1.51 -0.36
C SER A 606 19.36 1.81 1.12
N LEU A 607 18.60 1.00 1.86
CA LEU A 607 18.35 1.19 3.30
C LEU A 607 18.32 -0.16 3.99
N ASN A 608 19.44 -0.57 4.62
CA ASN A 608 19.55 -1.76 5.46
C ASN A 608 18.83 -1.58 6.83
N LEU A 609 17.61 -1.05 6.83
CA LEU A 609 16.79 -0.90 8.03
C LEU A 609 16.00 -2.19 8.28
N SER A 610 16.00 -2.67 9.51
CA SER A 610 15.08 -3.73 9.94
C SER A 610 13.62 -3.26 9.86
N ILE A 611 12.66 -4.18 9.84
CA ILE A 611 11.21 -3.83 9.80
C ILE A 611 10.86 -2.89 10.97
N SER A 612 11.33 -3.18 12.17
CA SER A 612 11.11 -2.33 13.35
C SER A 612 11.71 -0.92 13.21
N GLN A 613 12.88 -0.78 12.59
CA GLN A 613 13.47 0.55 12.32
C GLN A 613 12.68 1.32 11.26
N SER A 614 12.14 0.61 10.26
CA SER A 614 11.27 1.22 9.25
C SER A 614 9.96 1.71 9.86
N LEU A 615 9.33 0.90 10.74
CA LEU A 615 8.13 1.30 11.48
C LEU A 615 8.41 2.52 12.37
N ASN A 616 9.53 2.52 13.11
CA ASN A 616 9.94 3.66 13.93
C ASN A 616 10.12 4.94 13.10
N LEU A 617 10.71 4.82 11.92
CA LEU A 617 10.88 5.96 11.01
C LEU A 617 9.53 6.50 10.51
N SER A 618 8.59 5.61 10.19
CA SER A 618 7.27 5.99 9.71
C SER A 618 6.45 6.68 10.80
N ILE A 619 6.47 6.16 12.01
CA ILE A 619 5.84 6.79 13.17
C ILE A 619 6.48 8.16 13.44
N SER A 620 7.81 8.24 13.41
CA SER A 620 8.54 9.48 13.64
C SER A 620 8.21 10.55 12.59
N ARG A 621 8.00 10.17 11.33
CA ARG A 621 7.57 11.09 10.27
C ARG A 621 6.13 11.58 10.46
N ALA A 622 5.24 10.70 10.90
CA ALA A 622 3.85 11.05 11.17
C ALA A 622 3.71 12.00 12.36
N ALA A 623 4.55 11.81 13.40
CA ALA A 623 4.54 12.58 14.64
C ALA A 623 5.43 13.84 14.58
N ALA A 624 6.25 14.01 13.54
CA ALA A 624 7.18 15.13 13.45
C ALA A 624 6.46 16.46 13.26
N ILE A 625 7.04 17.52 13.82
CA ILE A 625 6.56 18.90 13.69
C ILE A 625 6.32 19.23 12.21
N PRO A 626 5.09 19.56 11.80
CA PRO A 626 4.78 19.84 10.39
C PRO A 626 5.44 21.16 9.95
N TYR A 627 5.73 21.25 8.65
CA TYR A 627 6.17 22.50 8.05
C TYR A 627 5.07 23.56 8.16
N GLY A 628 5.45 24.79 8.53
CA GLY A 628 4.51 25.90 8.73
C GLY A 628 4.11 26.12 10.18
N GLN A 629 4.38 25.18 11.10
CA GLN A 629 4.13 25.37 12.52
C GLN A 629 5.10 26.40 13.10
N ILE A 630 4.54 27.40 13.78
CA ILE A 630 5.31 28.44 14.48
C ILE A 630 5.68 27.87 15.86
N LEU A 631 6.96 27.94 16.20
CA LEU A 631 7.50 27.50 17.48
C LEU A 631 7.82 28.73 18.35
N SER A 632 7.54 28.62 19.64
CA SER A 632 7.99 29.58 20.66
C SER A 632 9.49 29.49 20.86
N GLY A 633 10.08 30.50 21.51
CA GLY A 633 11.52 30.51 21.83
C GLY A 633 11.96 29.30 22.65
N GLU A 634 11.13 28.90 23.64
CA GLU A 634 11.38 27.75 24.51
C GLU A 634 11.28 26.43 23.74
N GLU A 635 10.32 26.30 22.81
CA GLU A 635 10.19 25.12 21.96
C GLU A 635 11.36 24.99 20.98
N MET A 636 11.84 26.09 20.40
CA MET A 636 13.03 26.08 19.55
C MET A 636 14.28 25.67 20.33
N GLU A 637 14.44 26.17 21.53
CA GLU A 637 15.57 25.79 22.41
C GLU A 637 15.49 24.32 22.80
N SER A 638 14.30 23.84 23.19
CA SER A 638 14.05 22.43 23.52
C SER A 638 14.35 21.51 22.32
N LEU A 639 13.92 21.92 21.11
CA LEU A 639 14.18 21.17 19.87
C LEU A 639 15.71 21.06 19.61
N ILE A 640 16.43 22.15 19.74
CA ILE A 640 17.89 22.18 19.54
C ILE A 640 18.59 21.31 20.58
N ASN A 641 18.28 21.48 21.87
CA ASN A 641 18.89 20.70 22.94
C ASN A 641 18.61 19.19 22.77
N SER A 642 17.38 18.82 22.41
CA SER A 642 17.00 17.43 22.13
C SER A 642 17.74 16.87 20.91
N LEU A 643 17.91 17.66 19.85
CA LEU A 643 18.65 17.25 18.66
C LEU A 643 20.11 16.97 18.97
N PHE A 644 20.76 17.82 19.77
CA PHE A 644 22.16 17.61 20.17
C PHE A 644 22.37 16.46 21.15
N ALA A 645 21.31 15.97 21.80
CA ALA A 645 21.33 14.75 22.60
C ALA A 645 21.20 13.47 21.76
N CYS A 646 20.84 13.57 20.47
CA CYS A 646 20.67 12.43 19.57
C CYS A 646 22.01 11.81 19.14
N SER A 647 21.95 10.53 18.75
CA SER A 647 23.12 9.76 18.29
C SER A 647 23.74 10.32 17.00
N ASN A 648 22.95 10.98 16.13
CA ASN A 648 23.40 11.61 14.90
C ASN A 648 22.66 12.93 14.69
N VAL A 649 23.36 14.03 14.82
CA VAL A 649 22.83 15.39 14.74
C VAL A 649 22.68 15.85 13.28
N ASN A 650 23.51 15.33 12.38
CA ASN A 650 23.66 15.87 11.03
C ASN A 650 22.67 15.29 10.02
N TYR A 651 22.25 14.02 10.20
CA TYR A 651 21.43 13.30 9.23
C TYR A 651 20.24 12.61 9.87
N THR A 652 19.11 12.64 9.18
CA THR A 652 17.94 11.80 9.50
C THR A 652 18.27 10.32 9.28
N PRO A 653 17.48 9.38 9.81
CA PRO A 653 17.68 7.94 9.57
C PRO A 653 17.65 7.55 8.09
N ASP A 654 16.95 8.33 7.25
CA ASP A 654 16.88 8.17 5.79
C ASP A 654 17.96 8.96 5.02
N GLY A 655 19.00 9.48 5.71
CA GLY A 655 20.17 10.07 5.10
C GLY A 655 20.02 11.52 4.63
N LYS A 656 18.95 12.24 5.01
CA LYS A 656 18.78 13.66 4.66
C LYS A 656 19.46 14.56 5.69
N ALA A 657 20.13 15.62 5.23
CA ALA A 657 20.75 16.58 6.10
C ALA A 657 19.72 17.33 6.98
N ILE A 658 19.99 17.41 8.28
CA ILE A 658 19.15 18.09 9.28
C ILE A 658 19.59 19.53 9.45
N LEU A 659 20.89 19.78 9.54
CA LEU A 659 21.47 21.09 9.78
C LEU A 659 22.60 21.39 8.80
N CYS A 660 22.84 22.66 8.59
CA CYS A 660 24.04 23.18 7.95
C CYS A 660 24.54 24.41 8.70
N ILE A 661 25.82 24.65 8.64
CA ILE A 661 26.46 25.86 9.20
C ILE A 661 26.94 26.70 8.03
N LEU A 662 26.48 27.96 7.97
CA LEU A 662 27.00 28.98 7.05
C LEU A 662 28.16 29.68 7.76
N PRO A 663 29.40 29.51 7.29
CA PRO A 663 30.58 30.10 7.93
C PRO A 663 30.50 31.63 7.96
N GLN A 664 31.08 32.22 8.99
CA GLN A 664 31.16 33.69 9.14
C GLN A 664 31.80 34.35 7.91
N ALA A 665 32.86 33.73 7.36
CA ALA A 665 33.57 34.25 6.20
C ALA A 665 32.68 34.31 4.94
N ASP A 666 31.79 33.32 4.77
CA ASP A 666 30.85 33.29 3.63
C ASP A 666 29.77 34.36 3.77
N ILE A 667 29.33 34.66 5.02
CA ILE A 667 28.39 35.75 5.31
C ILE A 667 29.02 37.08 5.00
N GLU A 668 30.27 37.29 5.43
CA GLU A 668 31.03 38.50 5.15
C GLU A 668 31.28 38.69 3.66
N HIS A 669 31.60 37.63 2.94
CA HIS A 669 31.78 37.67 1.49
C HIS A 669 30.47 37.99 0.72
N LEU A 670 29.30 37.61 1.25
CA LEU A 670 28.01 37.94 0.63
C LEU A 670 27.59 39.40 0.86
N LEU A 671 28.13 40.04 1.89
CA LEU A 671 27.80 41.43 2.25
C LEU A 671 28.79 42.44 1.68
N GLY A 672 29.87 42.03 1.05
CA GLY A 672 30.90 42.85 0.41
C GLY A 672 32.17 42.83 1.20
#